data_1bb872be200238983cdbf41e360652d9
#
_entry.id   1bb872be200238983cdbf41e360652d9
#
_cell.length_a   1.000
_cell.length_b   1.000
_cell.length_c   1.000
_cell.angle_alpha   90.00
_cell.angle_beta   90.00
_cell.angle_gamma   90.00
#
_symmetry.space_group_name_H-M   'P 1'
#
loop_
_entity.id
_entity.type
_entity.pdbx_description
1 polymer ?
#
loop_
_entity_poly.entity_id
_entity_poly.type
_entity_poly.pdbx_seq_one_letter_code
_entity_poly.pdbx_strand_id
1 'polypeptide(L)'
;MKKTTLFCAILCTVLGIQSPLAYGANEISIIPKPISIEQNSGSYLLTDKTVIYYDSSLEKYAEYLADALSKPTGWDFKLKEGKGKKGIQLTLSSEINKAEGYKLTVTSQNVSLSGADPAGVFYAIQSLLQLFPAEIYSSERQKGVVWEVPAISIFDAPERPWRGMMLDVARYFYDKEFVKKYIDRMAMYKLNKLQFHLIDDSGWRLEIKKYPRLTEVGAWAGNNTHRLGGYYTQEDIKEIIEYAQFRNVEVIPEIEFPAHMLSAVVAYPWLSCTEIQHEVPVQHFISRDLLCVGKESSYQFLEDVLKETVELFPSPYINIGGDEAVYTRWEECPKCQAVMKREGLKKASELQGYLTNVVSDMMKKYNRTVIGWEEIIQRGEIKNPVVSVYWHNVSDTLQATQTGHKAVLTPATHMYFDFPESATPGEVKAAGWMPPISLEKCYSMPINDYCSSSTVLGVQGCFWSDQFIHGTVLQEIPLLDENRSENYAEYLTFPRLLALSEVAWGKMKDRDYADFSDRVSRHYKRLDYCGCNYRVPEPIITSEKKLPDGKTEFVLSPSVEGAEIVYTTNGVYPTVHSPRCDGPVTVDQKSDFHAMTVVSPRKYSLPIYFAPDYSAYAKYGTYVSEWKPLQVQSVLSAWKFECTGKIAGNGEYEVTFVRTKGNNDFHLGNLKLLKRDEQLAEVKHDILLTEDCETVSYRFKVDEFEAGTPFFIEVMAAGRGGNDTYGLVFIKKVQ
;
A
#
# COMPACT_ATOMS: atom_id res chain seq x y z
N MET A 1 33.73 87.31 15.46
CA MET A 1 33.24 86.73 14.20
C MET A 1 33.83 85.35 14.05
N LYS A 2 33.01 84.29 14.21
CA LYS A 2 33.01 82.97 13.58
C LYS A 2 31.97 82.17 14.28
N LYS A 3 30.88 81.81 13.54
CA LYS A 3 29.76 80.98 13.96
C LYS A 3 30.21 79.56 13.90
N THR A 4 29.99 78.85 14.96
CA THR A 4 30.13 77.33 15.01
C THR A 4 28.76 76.76 15.10
N THR A 5 28.35 76.06 14.09
CA THR A 5 27.07 75.39 13.96
C THR A 5 27.16 74.00 14.64
N LEU A 6 26.32 73.78 15.64
CA LEU A 6 26.20 72.47 16.34
C LEU A 6 25.21 71.59 15.60
N PHE A 7 25.65 70.45 15.10
CA PHE A 7 24.82 69.44 14.48
C PHE A 7 24.32 68.51 15.57
N CYS A 8 23.02 68.51 15.87
CA CYS A 8 22.34 67.49 16.70
C CYS A 8 21.97 66.31 15.81
N ALA A 9 22.63 65.22 16.00
CA ALA A 9 22.21 63.87 15.44
C ALA A 9 21.08 63.31 16.29
N ILE A 10 19.87 63.28 15.73
CA ILE A 10 18.74 62.54 16.33
C ILE A 10 18.87 61.08 15.98
N LEU A 11 19.15 60.25 16.99
CA LEU A 11 19.17 58.79 16.90
C LEU A 11 17.73 58.27 16.99
N CYS A 12 17.08 58.03 15.86
CA CYS A 12 15.82 57.33 15.80
C CYS A 12 16.03 55.82 16.04
N THR A 13 15.85 55.38 17.27
CA THR A 13 15.67 53.94 17.58
C THR A 13 14.35 53.49 17.00
N VAL A 14 14.38 52.79 15.86
CA VAL A 14 13.25 52.07 15.34
C VAL A 14 13.11 50.78 16.21
N LEU A 15 12.19 50.83 17.17
CA LEU A 15 11.65 49.64 17.82
C LEU A 15 10.87 48.88 16.74
N GLY A 16 11.48 47.84 16.19
CA GLY A 16 10.80 46.88 15.38
C GLY A 16 9.74 46.15 16.22
N ILE A 17 8.51 46.64 16.12
CA ILE A 17 7.35 45.85 16.54
C ILE A 17 7.32 44.69 15.53
N GLN A 18 7.85 43.52 15.95
CA GLN A 18 7.53 42.29 15.29
C GLN A 18 6.01 42.08 15.49
N SER A 19 5.25 42.42 14.43
CA SER A 19 3.87 41.91 14.34
C SER A 19 3.92 40.42 14.55
N PRO A 20 3.05 39.84 15.41
CA PRO A 20 2.91 38.41 15.44
C PRO A 20 2.62 37.98 14.01
N LEU A 21 3.43 37.08 13.48
CA LEU A 21 3.18 36.42 12.20
C LEU A 21 1.71 36.03 12.23
N ALA A 22 0.92 36.68 11.40
CA ALA A 22 -0.44 36.26 11.15
C ALA A 22 -0.29 34.79 10.72
N TYR A 23 -0.82 33.86 11.51
CA TYR A 23 -1.03 32.48 11.12
C TYR A 23 -1.69 32.57 9.75
N GLY A 24 -0.99 32.11 8.72
CA GLY A 24 -1.53 32.04 7.37
C GLY A 24 -2.87 31.32 7.47
N ALA A 25 -3.88 31.85 6.79
CA ALA A 25 -5.20 31.24 6.75
C ALA A 25 -4.99 29.72 6.56
N ASN A 26 -5.43 28.90 7.52
CA ASN A 26 -5.28 27.45 7.46
C ASN A 26 -5.91 26.99 6.16
N GLU A 27 -5.08 26.70 5.18
CA GLU A 27 -5.56 26.12 3.94
C GLU A 27 -6.22 24.78 4.26
N ILE A 28 -7.44 24.62 3.80
CA ILE A 28 -8.27 23.46 4.16
C ILE A 28 -7.73 22.24 3.46
N SER A 29 -7.27 21.25 4.24
CA SER A 29 -6.63 20.03 3.75
C SER A 29 -7.47 18.76 4.01
N ILE A 30 -8.78 18.80 3.76
CA ILE A 30 -9.65 17.63 3.97
C ILE A 30 -9.42 16.60 2.86
N ILE A 31 -9.21 15.34 3.26
CA ILE A 31 -9.14 14.16 2.38
C ILE A 31 -10.17 13.11 2.89
N PRO A 32 -11.03 12.61 2.02
CA PRO A 32 -11.27 13.01 0.63
C PRO A 32 -11.87 14.43 0.52
N LYS A 33 -11.61 15.08 -0.64
CA LYS A 33 -12.08 16.44 -0.92
C LYS A 33 -13.61 16.51 -0.92
N PRO A 34 -14.21 17.38 -0.12
CA PRO A 34 -15.67 17.55 -0.12
C PRO A 34 -16.22 18.14 -1.42
N ILE A 35 -17.50 17.84 -1.71
CA ILE A 35 -18.21 18.33 -2.89
C ILE A 35 -18.25 19.87 -2.91
N SER A 36 -18.51 20.50 -1.76
CA SER A 36 -18.48 21.96 -1.65
C SER A 36 -17.89 22.42 -0.32
N ILE A 37 -17.08 23.47 -0.39
CA ILE A 37 -16.47 24.13 0.74
C ILE A 37 -16.68 25.63 0.57
N GLU A 38 -17.30 26.27 1.55
CA GLU A 38 -17.47 27.72 1.62
C GLU A 38 -16.82 28.21 2.92
N GLN A 39 -15.71 28.92 2.81
CA GLN A 39 -15.00 29.48 3.94
C GLN A 39 -15.62 30.80 4.35
N ASN A 40 -15.89 30.95 5.63
CA ASN A 40 -16.48 32.15 6.23
C ASN A 40 -15.45 32.88 7.11
N SER A 41 -15.76 34.11 7.52
CA SER A 41 -14.90 34.88 8.42
C SER A 41 -15.03 34.36 9.87
N GLY A 42 -13.90 34.31 10.59
CA GLY A 42 -13.84 33.90 12.00
C GLY A 42 -13.54 32.43 12.19
N SER A 43 -13.65 31.97 13.42
CA SER A 43 -13.29 30.61 13.84
C SER A 43 -14.09 30.20 15.08
N TYR A 44 -14.14 28.88 15.31
CA TYR A 44 -14.68 28.28 16.53
C TYR A 44 -13.52 27.87 17.44
N LEU A 45 -13.51 28.35 18.66
CA LEU A 45 -12.55 27.97 19.69
C LEU A 45 -13.15 26.85 20.57
N LEU A 46 -12.58 25.65 20.52
CA LEU A 46 -12.90 24.56 21.43
C LEU A 46 -12.32 24.87 22.82
N THR A 47 -13.09 24.62 23.86
CA THR A 47 -12.71 24.83 25.26
C THR A 47 -13.17 23.69 26.14
N ASP A 48 -12.65 23.60 27.38
CA ASP A 48 -13.05 22.66 28.41
C ASP A 48 -14.54 22.77 28.82
N LYS A 49 -15.22 23.88 28.44
CA LYS A 49 -16.65 24.13 28.68
C LYS A 49 -17.56 23.75 27.52
N THR A 50 -16.98 23.29 26.42
CA THR A 50 -17.73 22.86 25.23
C THR A 50 -18.64 21.67 25.59
N VAL A 51 -19.90 21.76 25.19
CA VAL A 51 -20.88 20.67 25.35
C VAL A 51 -21.17 20.08 23.98
N ILE A 52 -21.20 18.76 23.88
CA ILE A 52 -21.60 18.01 22.70
C ILE A 52 -23.06 17.60 22.86
N TYR A 53 -23.92 18.13 21.98
CA TYR A 53 -25.34 17.80 21.94
C TYR A 53 -25.60 16.78 20.82
N TYR A 54 -26.57 15.88 21.01
CA TYR A 54 -26.83 14.84 20.03
C TYR A 54 -28.30 14.43 20.00
N ASP A 55 -28.80 14.00 18.84
CA ASP A 55 -30.08 13.30 18.74
C ASP A 55 -29.93 11.90 19.35
N SER A 56 -30.93 11.36 20.03
CA SER A 56 -30.87 10.12 20.83
C SER A 56 -30.23 8.92 20.10
N SER A 57 -30.44 8.79 18.79
CA SER A 57 -29.83 7.72 17.94
C SER A 57 -28.35 7.89 17.65
N LEU A 58 -27.75 9.02 18.05
CA LEU A 58 -26.36 9.39 17.74
C LEU A 58 -25.43 9.36 18.95
N GLU A 59 -25.88 8.82 20.09
CA GLU A 59 -25.12 8.80 21.34
C GLU A 59 -23.70 8.22 21.15
N LYS A 60 -23.58 7.05 20.53
CA LYS A 60 -22.28 6.43 20.27
C LYS A 60 -21.31 7.30 19.46
N TYR A 61 -21.81 8.14 18.55
CA TYR A 61 -20.97 9.06 17.77
C TYR A 61 -20.60 10.33 18.57
N ALA A 62 -21.46 10.75 19.50
CA ALA A 62 -21.12 11.78 20.44
C ALA A 62 -20.02 11.31 21.41
N GLU A 63 -20.08 10.06 21.87
CA GLU A 63 -19.02 9.41 22.66
C GLU A 63 -17.72 9.30 21.88
N TYR A 64 -17.78 8.86 20.61
CA TYR A 64 -16.60 8.80 19.73
C TYR A 64 -15.94 10.18 19.59
N LEU A 65 -16.73 11.22 19.31
CA LEU A 65 -16.21 12.58 19.19
C LEU A 65 -15.60 13.08 20.50
N ALA A 66 -16.28 12.83 21.62
CA ALA A 66 -15.78 13.20 22.94
C ALA A 66 -14.44 12.52 23.25
N ASP A 67 -14.32 11.22 23.01
CA ASP A 67 -13.07 10.48 23.20
C ASP A 67 -11.94 11.04 22.31
N ALA A 68 -12.22 11.25 21.02
CA ALA A 68 -11.26 11.81 20.07
C ALA A 68 -10.75 13.21 20.47
N LEU A 69 -11.61 14.03 21.06
CA LEU A 69 -11.24 15.37 21.54
C LEU A 69 -10.57 15.32 22.92
N SER A 70 -10.97 14.41 23.81
CA SER A 70 -10.50 14.36 25.21
C SER A 70 -9.03 13.97 25.31
N LYS A 71 -8.57 13.00 24.53
CA LYS A 71 -7.18 12.51 24.57
C LYS A 71 -6.16 13.63 24.33
N PRO A 72 -6.19 14.35 23.19
CA PRO A 72 -5.22 15.38 22.92
C PRO A 72 -5.38 16.66 23.74
N THR A 73 -6.61 17.02 24.11
CA THR A 73 -6.87 18.24 24.91
C THR A 73 -6.63 18.01 26.41
N GLY A 74 -6.85 16.79 26.88
CA GLY A 74 -6.89 16.46 28.31
C GLY A 74 -8.12 17.04 29.03
N TRP A 75 -9.23 17.29 28.31
CA TRP A 75 -10.49 17.81 28.83
C TRP A 75 -11.58 16.75 28.77
N ASP A 76 -12.51 16.82 29.72
CA ASP A 76 -13.72 15.99 29.74
C ASP A 76 -14.89 16.76 29.12
N PHE A 77 -15.47 16.25 28.04
CA PHE A 77 -16.58 16.88 27.35
C PHE A 77 -17.94 16.35 27.86
N LYS A 78 -18.84 17.27 28.19
CA LYS A 78 -20.21 16.90 28.60
C LYS A 78 -21.02 16.51 27.37
N LEU A 79 -21.60 15.33 27.42
CA LEU A 79 -22.59 14.83 26.47
C LEU A 79 -24.01 15.18 26.94
N LYS A 80 -24.86 15.65 26.02
CA LYS A 80 -26.24 16.00 26.34
C LYS A 80 -27.18 15.68 25.18
N GLU A 81 -28.17 14.86 25.43
CA GLU A 81 -29.23 14.61 24.47
C GLU A 81 -30.05 15.89 24.20
N GLY A 82 -30.46 16.09 22.93
CA GLY A 82 -31.28 17.21 22.47
C GLY A 82 -30.45 18.35 21.88
N LYS A 83 -31.00 19.56 21.84
CA LYS A 83 -30.42 20.74 21.17
C LYS A 83 -29.82 21.75 22.15
N GLY A 84 -28.70 22.34 21.76
CA GLY A 84 -28.04 23.41 22.51
C GLY A 84 -27.93 24.72 21.73
N LYS A 85 -27.74 25.83 22.47
CA LYS A 85 -27.54 27.16 21.85
C LYS A 85 -26.06 27.38 21.44
N LYS A 86 -25.10 26.75 22.13
CA LYS A 86 -23.68 26.86 21.92
C LYS A 86 -23.01 25.49 22.11
N GLY A 87 -22.00 25.20 21.32
CA GLY A 87 -21.23 23.95 21.39
C GLY A 87 -21.22 23.17 20.06
N ILE A 88 -21.09 21.86 20.17
CA ILE A 88 -21.10 20.95 19.01
C ILE A 88 -22.42 20.22 18.98
N GLN A 89 -23.09 20.18 17.85
CA GLN A 89 -24.41 19.57 17.68
C GLN A 89 -24.35 18.47 16.62
N LEU A 90 -24.74 17.26 16.98
CA LEU A 90 -24.91 16.10 16.09
C LEU A 90 -26.41 15.87 15.84
N THR A 91 -26.83 15.88 14.57
CA THR A 91 -28.24 15.73 14.19
C THR A 91 -28.42 14.89 12.94
N LEU A 92 -29.59 14.27 12.80
CA LEU A 92 -30.05 13.74 11.53
C LEU A 92 -30.87 14.80 10.78
N SER A 93 -30.76 14.82 9.45
CA SER A 93 -31.48 15.78 8.60
C SER A 93 -32.06 15.10 7.37
N SER A 94 -33.40 15.15 7.26
CA SER A 94 -34.11 14.67 6.07
C SER A 94 -33.91 15.56 4.83
N GLU A 95 -33.31 16.74 4.97
CA GLU A 95 -32.95 17.62 3.86
C GLU A 95 -31.75 17.10 3.05
N ILE A 96 -30.95 16.21 3.65
CA ILE A 96 -29.82 15.55 3.01
C ILE A 96 -30.32 14.24 2.42
N ASN A 97 -30.53 14.22 1.11
CA ASN A 97 -31.20 13.10 0.41
C ASN A 97 -30.23 12.05 -0.16
N LYS A 98 -28.93 12.20 0.03
CA LYS A 98 -27.92 11.24 -0.43
C LYS A 98 -27.42 10.43 0.79
N ALA A 99 -27.47 9.10 0.68
CA ALA A 99 -26.98 8.20 1.72
C ALA A 99 -25.53 8.54 2.10
N GLU A 100 -25.20 8.41 3.38
CA GLU A 100 -23.89 8.77 3.97
C GLU A 100 -23.51 10.26 3.77
N GLY A 101 -24.42 11.08 3.21
CA GLY A 101 -24.21 12.51 3.00
C GLY A 101 -24.28 13.31 4.30
N TYR A 102 -23.56 14.42 4.34
CA TYR A 102 -23.51 15.28 5.52
C TYR A 102 -23.36 16.77 5.17
N LYS A 103 -23.75 17.60 6.15
CA LYS A 103 -23.46 19.03 6.19
C LYS A 103 -22.70 19.34 7.48
N LEU A 104 -21.56 20.00 7.36
CA LEU A 104 -20.77 20.52 8.47
C LEU A 104 -20.79 22.05 8.40
N THR A 105 -21.25 22.72 9.45
CA THR A 105 -21.23 24.18 9.55
C THR A 105 -20.53 24.61 10.83
N VAL A 106 -19.51 25.42 10.69
CA VAL A 106 -18.74 26.02 11.79
C VAL A 106 -18.97 27.52 11.80
N THR A 107 -19.36 28.04 12.96
CA THR A 107 -19.47 29.47 13.26
C THR A 107 -18.62 29.78 14.49
N SER A 108 -18.47 31.04 14.86
CA SER A 108 -17.73 31.40 16.10
C SER A 108 -18.38 30.90 17.41
N GLN A 109 -19.61 30.39 17.36
CA GLN A 109 -20.32 29.92 18.55
C GLN A 109 -20.71 28.45 18.52
N ASN A 110 -20.87 27.89 17.35
CA ASN A 110 -21.43 26.54 17.15
C ASN A 110 -20.72 25.77 16.06
N VAL A 111 -20.64 24.47 16.26
CA VAL A 111 -20.33 23.48 15.23
C VAL A 111 -21.57 22.60 15.04
N SER A 112 -22.10 22.53 13.82
CA SER A 112 -23.25 21.69 13.49
C SER A 112 -22.83 20.58 12.52
N LEU A 113 -23.06 19.34 12.93
CA LEU A 113 -22.79 18.12 12.15
C LEU A 113 -24.14 17.46 11.87
N SER A 114 -24.61 17.55 10.63
CA SER A 114 -25.90 16.99 10.22
C SER A 114 -25.67 15.92 9.14
N GLY A 115 -26.22 14.72 9.33
CA GLY A 115 -26.11 13.62 8.37
C GLY A 115 -27.47 13.19 7.82
N ALA A 116 -27.51 12.64 6.62
CA ALA A 116 -28.68 11.95 6.06
C ALA A 116 -29.04 10.70 6.92
N ASP A 117 -28.03 10.10 7.47
CA ASP A 117 -28.06 8.92 8.31
C ASP A 117 -26.90 8.97 9.33
N PRO A 118 -26.80 8.02 10.27
CA PRO A 118 -25.74 8.01 11.27
C PRO A 118 -24.33 7.97 10.68
N ALA A 119 -24.12 7.28 9.54
CA ALA A 119 -22.83 7.24 8.85
C ALA A 119 -22.43 8.62 8.31
N GLY A 120 -23.37 9.38 7.77
CA GLY A 120 -23.14 10.78 7.36
C GLY A 120 -22.64 11.65 8.51
N VAL A 121 -23.24 11.50 9.72
CA VAL A 121 -22.77 12.21 10.92
C VAL A 121 -21.34 11.80 11.29
N PHE A 122 -21.02 10.50 11.22
CA PHE A 122 -19.67 10.02 11.47
C PHE A 122 -18.65 10.63 10.50
N TYR A 123 -18.97 10.71 9.20
CA TYR A 123 -18.07 11.32 8.20
C TYR A 123 -17.97 12.85 8.37
N ALA A 124 -19.01 13.51 8.88
CA ALA A 124 -18.92 14.91 9.28
C ALA A 124 -17.95 15.09 10.47
N ILE A 125 -17.93 14.14 11.43
CA ILE A 125 -16.96 14.13 12.53
C ILE A 125 -15.53 13.97 11.96
N GLN A 126 -15.29 13.04 11.03
CA GLN A 126 -13.97 12.88 10.44
C GLN A 126 -13.49 14.16 9.75
N SER A 127 -14.38 14.85 9.02
CA SER A 127 -14.07 16.14 8.40
C SER A 127 -13.81 17.24 9.44
N LEU A 128 -14.55 17.28 10.54
CA LEU A 128 -14.30 18.21 11.64
C LEU A 128 -12.93 17.99 12.26
N LEU A 129 -12.56 16.74 12.54
CA LEU A 129 -11.25 16.40 13.11
C LEU A 129 -10.10 16.83 12.18
N GLN A 130 -10.28 16.72 10.87
CA GLN A 130 -9.30 17.20 9.89
C GLN A 130 -9.21 18.73 9.77
N LEU A 131 -10.15 19.48 10.31
CA LEU A 131 -10.09 20.97 10.40
C LEU A 131 -9.33 21.46 11.61
N PHE A 132 -9.19 20.64 12.66
CA PHE A 132 -8.35 20.98 13.81
C PHE A 132 -6.85 20.89 13.47
N PRO A 133 -5.99 21.52 14.30
CA PRO A 133 -4.54 21.25 14.26
C PRO A 133 -4.24 19.75 14.30
N ALA A 134 -3.16 19.33 13.64
CA ALA A 134 -2.82 17.91 13.48
C ALA A 134 -2.65 17.16 14.82
N GLU A 135 -2.32 17.89 15.88
CA GLU A 135 -2.19 17.45 17.26
C GLU A 135 -3.47 16.78 17.80
N ILE A 136 -4.63 17.01 17.15
CA ILE A 136 -5.93 16.39 17.52
C ILE A 136 -5.90 14.87 17.41
N TYR A 137 -5.00 14.31 16.61
CA TYR A 137 -4.83 12.88 16.43
C TYR A 137 -3.87 12.23 17.43
N SER A 138 -3.33 13.01 18.39
CA SER A 138 -2.46 12.47 19.42
C SER A 138 -3.24 11.63 20.43
N SER A 139 -2.70 10.48 20.79
CA SER A 139 -3.18 9.67 21.92
C SER A 139 -2.85 10.27 23.29
N GLU A 140 -1.97 11.29 23.33
CA GLU A 140 -1.51 11.94 24.55
C GLU A 140 -1.86 13.43 24.55
N ARG A 141 -2.03 13.98 25.76
CA ARG A 141 -2.34 15.40 25.95
C ARG A 141 -1.25 16.30 25.35
N GLN A 142 -1.68 17.22 24.48
CA GLN A 142 -0.84 18.24 23.86
C GLN A 142 -0.96 19.57 24.60
N LYS A 143 0.16 20.14 25.01
CA LYS A 143 0.20 21.43 25.73
C LYS A 143 0.47 22.58 24.76
N GLY A 144 -0.15 23.74 25.02
CA GLY A 144 0.12 24.97 24.26
C GLY A 144 -0.56 25.02 22.90
N VAL A 145 -1.37 24.05 22.53
CA VAL A 145 -2.15 24.03 21.29
C VAL A 145 -3.42 24.87 21.46
N VAL A 146 -3.67 25.74 20.49
CA VAL A 146 -4.94 26.46 20.36
C VAL A 146 -5.90 25.60 19.53
N TRP A 147 -6.92 25.06 20.16
CA TRP A 147 -7.88 24.16 19.51
C TRP A 147 -8.94 24.97 18.77
N GLU A 148 -8.60 25.40 17.58
CA GLU A 148 -9.41 26.33 16.78
C GLU A 148 -9.67 25.72 15.40
N VAL A 149 -10.90 25.88 14.89
CA VAL A 149 -11.29 25.51 13.52
C VAL A 149 -11.86 26.69 12.78
N PRO A 150 -11.56 26.88 11.50
CA PRO A 150 -12.08 28.00 10.72
C PRO A 150 -13.61 27.94 10.59
N ALA A 151 -14.25 29.10 10.54
CA ALA A 151 -15.66 29.20 10.19
C ALA A 151 -15.88 28.77 8.74
N ILE A 152 -16.75 27.78 8.51
CA ILE A 152 -16.86 27.08 7.24
C ILE A 152 -18.22 26.42 7.08
N SER A 153 -18.69 26.29 5.85
CA SER A 153 -19.80 25.42 5.47
C SER A 153 -19.33 24.39 4.47
N ILE A 154 -19.57 23.13 4.78
CA ILE A 154 -19.22 21.97 3.93
C ILE A 154 -20.49 21.19 3.65
N PHE A 155 -20.69 20.81 2.39
CA PHE A 155 -21.62 19.77 1.99
C PHE A 155 -20.84 18.68 1.27
N ASP A 156 -21.09 17.42 1.67
CA ASP A 156 -20.36 16.30 1.12
C ASP A 156 -21.21 15.02 1.15
N ALA A 157 -20.90 14.09 0.22
CA ALA A 157 -21.50 12.76 0.16
C ALA A 157 -20.67 11.87 -0.78
N PRO A 158 -20.55 10.57 -0.50
CA PRO A 158 -19.79 9.67 -1.35
C PRO A 158 -20.48 9.48 -2.70
N GLU A 159 -19.68 9.33 -3.76
CA GLU A 159 -20.19 8.99 -5.09
C GLU A 159 -20.54 7.50 -5.17
N ARG A 160 -19.87 6.64 -4.37
CA ARG A 160 -20.02 5.19 -4.42
C ARG A 160 -20.21 4.58 -3.04
N PRO A 161 -21.05 3.52 -2.94
CA PRO A 161 -21.31 2.85 -1.67
C PRO A 161 -20.16 1.96 -1.19
N TRP A 162 -19.25 1.52 -2.09
CA TRP A 162 -18.11 0.68 -1.75
C TRP A 162 -16.80 1.46 -1.83
N ARG A 163 -16.13 1.59 -0.70
CA ARG A 163 -14.83 2.24 -0.55
C ARG A 163 -13.99 1.30 0.31
N GLY A 164 -13.32 0.36 -0.36
CA GLY A 164 -12.77 -0.82 0.30
C GLY A 164 -11.26 -0.80 0.49
N MET A 165 -10.83 -1.61 1.44
CA MET A 165 -9.46 -2.06 1.58
C MET A 165 -9.46 -3.55 1.91
N MET A 166 -8.60 -4.34 1.26
CA MET A 166 -8.33 -5.71 1.62
C MET A 166 -7.03 -5.78 2.44
N LEU A 167 -7.06 -6.55 3.51
CA LEU A 167 -5.89 -6.85 4.34
C LEU A 167 -5.66 -8.36 4.37
N ASP A 168 -4.52 -8.80 3.84
CA ASP A 168 -4.07 -10.18 3.91
C ASP A 168 -3.42 -10.46 5.26
N VAL A 169 -4.07 -11.29 6.06
CA VAL A 169 -3.57 -11.79 7.34
C VAL A 169 -3.24 -13.29 7.26
N ALA A 170 -3.48 -13.90 6.09
CA ALA A 170 -3.27 -15.32 5.88
C ALA A 170 -1.80 -15.64 5.58
N ARG A 171 -1.14 -14.90 4.70
CA ARG A 171 0.28 -15.10 4.39
C ARG A 171 1.16 -14.65 5.55
N TYR A 172 0.82 -13.51 6.18
CA TYR A 172 1.45 -13.05 7.41
C TYR A 172 0.38 -12.71 8.45
N PHE A 173 0.48 -13.28 9.65
CA PHE A 173 -0.49 -13.02 10.71
C PHE A 173 -0.22 -11.68 11.40
N TYR A 174 -1.20 -10.80 11.36
CA TYR A 174 -1.26 -9.59 12.15
C TYR A 174 -2.20 -9.79 13.34
N ASP A 175 -1.85 -9.29 14.50
CA ASP A 175 -2.73 -9.37 15.67
C ASP A 175 -3.95 -8.44 15.54
N LYS A 176 -4.93 -8.62 16.43
CA LYS A 176 -6.16 -7.84 16.41
C LYS A 176 -5.94 -6.34 16.68
N GLU A 177 -4.88 -5.98 17.39
CA GLU A 177 -4.60 -4.58 17.70
C GLU A 177 -4.09 -3.84 16.46
N PHE A 178 -3.28 -4.49 15.63
CA PHE A 178 -2.93 -3.94 14.32
C PHE A 178 -4.15 -3.81 13.40
N VAL A 179 -5.01 -4.82 13.35
CA VAL A 179 -6.25 -4.76 12.56
C VAL A 179 -7.14 -3.57 13.00
N LYS A 180 -7.26 -3.33 14.30
CA LYS A 180 -7.99 -2.16 14.83
C LYS A 180 -7.33 -0.83 14.43
N LYS A 181 -6.00 -0.71 14.53
CA LYS A 181 -5.27 0.47 14.04
C LYS A 181 -5.52 0.71 12.55
N TYR A 182 -5.57 -0.38 11.77
CA TYR A 182 -5.85 -0.30 10.33
C TYR A 182 -7.26 0.22 10.06
N ILE A 183 -8.26 -0.28 10.81
CA ILE A 183 -9.65 0.19 10.77
C ILE A 183 -9.76 1.67 11.17
N ASP A 184 -9.03 2.14 12.17
CA ASP A 184 -8.99 3.56 12.56
C ASP A 184 -8.57 4.45 11.39
N ARG A 185 -7.51 4.05 10.68
CA ARG A 185 -7.00 4.79 9.53
C ARG A 185 -7.95 4.73 8.33
N MET A 186 -8.58 3.59 8.08
CA MET A 186 -9.64 3.49 7.08
C MET A 186 -10.79 4.47 7.38
N ALA A 187 -11.26 4.50 8.62
CA ALA A 187 -12.34 5.37 9.08
C ALA A 187 -11.97 6.85 9.00
N MET A 188 -10.74 7.23 9.36
CA MET A 188 -10.20 8.59 9.28
C MET A 188 -10.32 9.14 7.85
N TYR A 189 -10.16 8.29 6.85
CA TYR A 189 -10.25 8.63 5.43
C TYR A 189 -11.54 8.11 4.75
N LYS A 190 -12.59 7.84 5.53
CA LYS A 190 -13.95 7.51 5.08
C LYS A 190 -14.06 6.25 4.22
N LEU A 191 -13.11 5.32 4.33
CA LEU A 191 -13.27 3.96 3.79
C LEU A 191 -14.24 3.18 4.68
N ASN A 192 -15.06 2.30 4.07
CA ASN A 192 -16.17 1.66 4.78
C ASN A 192 -16.28 0.14 4.59
N LYS A 193 -15.37 -0.50 3.87
CA LYS A 193 -15.36 -1.95 3.65
C LYS A 193 -13.96 -2.50 3.90
N LEU A 194 -13.83 -3.43 4.83
CA LEU A 194 -12.62 -4.22 5.05
C LEU A 194 -12.87 -5.64 4.55
N GLN A 195 -12.29 -6.01 3.41
CA GLN A 195 -12.17 -7.41 3.00
C GLN A 195 -11.07 -8.03 3.83
N PHE A 196 -11.44 -8.99 4.66
CA PHE A 196 -10.56 -9.63 5.62
C PHE A 196 -10.13 -10.98 5.07
N HIS A 197 -8.94 -11.02 4.46
CA HIS A 197 -8.40 -12.22 3.81
C HIS A 197 -7.82 -13.17 4.85
N LEU A 198 -8.69 -14.06 5.37
CA LEU A 198 -8.44 -14.89 6.54
C LEU A 198 -7.77 -16.22 6.23
N ILE A 199 -7.79 -16.65 4.98
CA ILE A 199 -7.40 -18.01 4.59
C ILE A 199 -6.63 -17.96 3.28
N ASP A 200 -5.50 -18.69 3.27
CA ASP A 200 -4.71 -18.95 2.09
C ASP A 200 -3.86 -20.22 2.26
N ASP A 201 -3.05 -20.58 1.26
CA ASP A 201 -2.14 -21.73 1.31
C ASP A 201 -1.23 -21.71 2.55
N SER A 202 -0.80 -20.52 2.98
CA SER A 202 0.14 -20.30 4.07
C SER A 202 -0.48 -20.14 5.45
N GLY A 203 -1.82 -20.14 5.56
CA GLY A 203 -2.44 -20.02 6.86
C GLY A 203 -3.95 -19.96 6.87
N TRP A 204 -4.53 -20.58 7.88
CA TRP A 204 -5.94 -20.50 8.25
C TRP A 204 -6.08 -19.67 9.53
N ARG A 205 -6.74 -18.49 9.48
CA ARG A 205 -6.72 -17.53 10.58
C ARG A 205 -8.03 -17.44 11.38
N LEU A 206 -9.07 -18.15 11.00
CA LEU A 206 -10.40 -18.10 11.66
C LEU A 206 -10.65 -19.38 12.48
N GLU A 207 -10.98 -19.24 13.77
CA GLU A 207 -11.43 -20.36 14.60
C GLU A 207 -12.79 -20.89 14.10
N ILE A 208 -12.81 -22.16 13.71
CA ILE A 208 -14.03 -22.93 13.39
C ILE A 208 -14.15 -24.06 14.40
N LYS A 209 -15.12 -23.95 15.30
CA LYS A 209 -15.25 -24.89 16.44
C LYS A 209 -15.49 -26.33 15.99
N LYS A 210 -16.21 -26.52 14.89
CA LYS A 210 -16.43 -27.84 14.32
C LYS A 210 -15.17 -28.47 13.72
N TYR A 211 -14.21 -27.66 13.29
CA TYR A 211 -12.98 -28.12 12.65
C TYR A 211 -11.72 -27.56 13.34
N PRO A 212 -11.41 -27.94 14.60
CA PRO A 212 -10.38 -27.31 15.41
C PRO A 212 -8.97 -27.41 14.81
N ARG A 213 -8.68 -28.50 14.04
CA ARG A 213 -7.37 -28.63 13.39
C ARG A 213 -7.06 -27.52 12.38
N LEU A 214 -8.05 -26.78 11.89
CA LEU A 214 -7.82 -25.62 11.03
C LEU A 214 -6.91 -24.59 11.73
N THR A 215 -7.13 -24.34 13.01
CA THR A 215 -6.30 -23.42 13.81
C THR A 215 -5.20 -24.10 14.61
N GLU A 216 -5.36 -25.36 15.00
CA GLU A 216 -4.32 -26.11 15.69
C GLU A 216 -3.13 -26.47 14.76
N VAL A 217 -3.40 -26.71 13.49
CA VAL A 217 -2.44 -27.15 12.47
C VAL A 217 -2.34 -26.14 11.33
N GLY A 218 -3.45 -25.81 10.67
CA GLY A 218 -3.49 -24.96 9.48
C GLY A 218 -3.07 -23.52 9.69
N ALA A 219 -3.10 -23.00 10.93
CA ALA A 219 -2.67 -21.65 11.27
C ALA A 219 -1.15 -21.49 11.41
N TRP A 220 -0.37 -22.57 11.31
CA TRP A 220 1.02 -22.55 11.71
C TRP A 220 1.93 -23.16 10.65
N ALA A 221 2.89 -22.33 10.19
CA ALA A 221 4.00 -22.77 9.35
C ALA A 221 5.27 -23.02 10.18
N GLY A 222 6.27 -23.67 9.60
CA GLY A 222 7.54 -23.96 10.26
C GLY A 222 7.52 -25.22 11.11
N ASN A 223 8.56 -25.40 11.89
CA ASN A 223 8.75 -26.60 12.72
C ASN A 223 8.37 -26.37 14.19
N ASN A 224 8.44 -27.41 15.02
CA ASN A 224 8.10 -27.35 16.44
C ASN A 224 8.94 -26.34 17.27
N THR A 225 10.07 -25.90 16.75
CA THR A 225 10.99 -24.97 17.44
C THR A 225 10.73 -23.52 17.03
N HIS A 226 10.26 -23.29 15.78
CA HIS A 226 10.00 -21.97 15.22
C HIS A 226 8.65 -21.98 14.46
N ARG A 227 7.57 -21.89 15.21
CA ARG A 227 6.22 -21.78 14.64
C ARG A 227 5.95 -20.32 14.26
N LEU A 228 5.61 -20.12 12.99
CA LEU A 228 5.18 -18.83 12.44
C LEU A 228 3.69 -18.88 12.17
N GLY A 229 2.95 -17.87 12.58
CA GLY A 229 1.52 -17.79 12.34
C GLY A 229 0.74 -17.33 13.57
N GLY A 230 -0.53 -17.61 13.55
CA GLY A 230 -1.52 -17.22 14.56
C GLY A 230 -2.92 -17.38 14.01
N TYR A 231 -3.92 -17.12 14.82
CA TYR A 231 -5.32 -17.11 14.41
C TYR A 231 -6.15 -16.21 15.33
N TYR A 232 -7.33 -15.85 14.88
CA TYR A 232 -8.31 -15.13 15.66
C TYR A 232 -9.31 -16.12 16.23
N THR A 233 -9.56 -16.03 17.54
CA THR A 233 -10.68 -16.69 18.18
C THR A 233 -11.99 -16.05 17.71
N GLN A 234 -13.11 -16.74 17.88
CA GLN A 234 -14.42 -16.15 17.58
C GLN A 234 -14.69 -14.89 18.41
N GLU A 235 -14.15 -14.82 19.61
CA GLU A 235 -14.23 -13.64 20.49
C GLU A 235 -13.39 -12.48 19.93
N ASP A 236 -12.16 -12.73 19.44
CA ASP A 236 -11.34 -11.71 18.76
C ASP A 236 -12.07 -11.14 17.53
N ILE A 237 -12.70 -12.01 16.74
CA ILE A 237 -13.49 -11.59 15.57
C ILE A 237 -14.67 -10.71 15.97
N LYS A 238 -15.42 -11.07 17.02
CA LYS A 238 -16.52 -10.24 17.53
C LYS A 238 -16.03 -8.87 17.96
N GLU A 239 -14.90 -8.83 18.68
CA GLU A 239 -14.29 -7.57 19.12
C GLU A 239 -13.86 -6.70 17.92
N ILE A 240 -13.22 -7.29 16.89
CA ILE A 240 -12.86 -6.57 15.65
C ILE A 240 -14.12 -6.02 14.95
N ILE A 241 -15.17 -6.83 14.84
CA ILE A 241 -16.41 -6.42 14.16
C ILE A 241 -17.10 -5.29 14.91
N GLU A 242 -17.23 -5.38 16.22
CA GLU A 242 -17.83 -4.33 17.05
C GLU A 242 -17.04 -3.02 16.94
N TYR A 243 -15.71 -3.12 17.00
CA TYR A 243 -14.80 -1.99 16.83
C TYR A 243 -14.95 -1.33 15.44
N ALA A 244 -15.05 -2.12 14.39
CA ALA A 244 -15.23 -1.66 13.02
C ALA A 244 -16.61 -1.01 12.81
N GLN A 245 -17.68 -1.62 13.33
CA GLN A 245 -19.05 -1.10 13.24
C GLN A 245 -19.19 0.27 13.91
N PHE A 246 -18.49 0.49 15.02
CA PHE A 246 -18.45 1.79 15.69
C PHE A 246 -17.79 2.88 14.81
N ARG A 247 -17.02 2.48 13.80
CA ARG A 247 -16.30 3.33 12.84
C ARG A 247 -16.92 3.32 11.44
N ASN A 248 -18.11 2.78 11.29
CA ASN A 248 -18.81 2.58 10.00
C ASN A 248 -17.99 1.80 8.97
N VAL A 249 -17.15 0.87 9.43
CA VAL A 249 -16.44 -0.08 8.59
C VAL A 249 -17.11 -1.44 8.70
N GLU A 250 -17.56 -1.97 7.57
CA GLU A 250 -18.10 -3.33 7.47
C GLU A 250 -16.95 -4.29 7.22
N VAL A 251 -16.83 -5.32 8.06
CA VAL A 251 -15.84 -6.39 7.89
C VAL A 251 -16.45 -7.52 7.08
N ILE A 252 -15.88 -7.82 5.93
CA ILE A 252 -16.31 -8.86 5.00
C ILE A 252 -15.30 -10.01 5.08
N PRO A 253 -15.70 -11.19 5.59
CA PRO A 253 -14.79 -12.33 5.68
C PRO A 253 -14.52 -12.91 4.30
N GLU A 254 -13.28 -13.31 4.06
CA GLU A 254 -12.87 -14.07 2.87
C GLU A 254 -12.41 -15.47 3.29
N ILE A 255 -13.11 -16.49 2.76
CA ILE A 255 -12.87 -17.90 2.98
C ILE A 255 -12.57 -18.52 1.62
N GLU A 256 -11.30 -18.69 1.32
CA GLU A 256 -10.80 -19.13 0.01
C GLU A 256 -11.17 -20.56 -0.34
N PHE A 257 -11.70 -20.76 -1.55
CA PHE A 257 -11.82 -22.03 -2.27
C PHE A 257 -12.17 -21.77 -3.74
N PRO A 258 -11.86 -22.70 -4.69
CA PRO A 258 -11.27 -24.03 -4.47
C PRO A 258 -9.76 -24.04 -4.30
N ALA A 259 -9.07 -22.95 -4.67
CA ALA A 259 -7.64 -22.76 -4.50
C ALA A 259 -7.32 -22.06 -3.17
N HIS A 260 -6.07 -21.73 -2.96
CA HIS A 260 -5.57 -20.97 -1.79
C HIS A 260 -6.05 -21.51 -0.43
N MET A 261 -6.20 -22.83 -0.35
CA MET A 261 -6.68 -23.49 0.87
C MET A 261 -5.81 -24.66 1.33
N LEU A 262 -4.53 -24.68 0.94
CA LEU A 262 -3.62 -25.74 1.36
C LEU A 262 -3.52 -25.84 2.89
N SER A 263 -3.61 -24.74 3.61
CA SER A 263 -3.68 -24.72 5.08
C SER A 263 -4.81 -25.59 5.63
N ALA A 264 -5.99 -25.58 4.98
CA ALA A 264 -7.10 -26.47 5.31
C ALA A 264 -6.82 -27.93 4.91
N VAL A 265 -6.20 -28.14 3.74
CA VAL A 265 -5.80 -29.49 3.28
C VAL A 265 -4.75 -30.10 4.20
N VAL A 266 -3.80 -29.32 4.72
CA VAL A 266 -2.83 -29.77 5.72
C VAL A 266 -3.54 -30.22 7.00
N ALA A 267 -4.54 -29.47 7.44
CA ALA A 267 -5.34 -29.85 8.60
C ALA A 267 -6.22 -31.10 8.35
N TYR A 268 -6.79 -31.20 7.15
CA TYR A 268 -7.72 -32.23 6.74
C TYR A 268 -7.42 -32.72 5.30
N PRO A 269 -6.46 -33.64 5.09
CA PRO A 269 -6.03 -34.07 3.75
C PRO A 269 -7.15 -34.60 2.87
N TRP A 270 -8.22 -35.17 3.47
CA TRP A 270 -9.38 -35.65 2.74
C TRP A 270 -10.17 -34.58 1.97
N LEU A 271 -9.87 -33.27 2.17
CA LEU A 271 -10.45 -32.20 1.39
C LEU A 271 -9.93 -32.18 -0.05
N SER A 272 -8.69 -32.57 -0.29
CA SER A 272 -8.09 -32.60 -1.63
C SER A 272 -8.42 -33.85 -2.43
N CYS A 273 -8.15 -33.84 -3.74
CA CYS A 273 -8.33 -35.00 -4.61
C CYS A 273 -7.33 -36.12 -4.29
N THR A 274 -6.12 -35.76 -3.86
CA THR A 274 -4.99 -36.68 -3.66
C THR A 274 -4.93 -37.28 -2.25
N GLU A 275 -5.49 -36.58 -1.26
CA GLU A 275 -5.41 -36.86 0.17
C GLU A 275 -3.95 -36.99 0.70
N ILE A 276 -2.99 -36.40 -0.02
CA ILE A 276 -1.59 -36.37 0.38
C ILE A 276 -1.42 -35.43 1.58
N GLN A 277 -0.65 -35.87 2.56
CA GLN A 277 -0.29 -35.04 3.70
C GLN A 277 0.77 -34.02 3.28
N HIS A 278 0.49 -32.76 3.51
CA HIS A 278 1.37 -31.63 3.28
C HIS A 278 1.77 -30.95 4.59
N GLU A 279 2.68 -29.99 4.50
CA GLU A 279 2.99 -29.02 5.56
C GLU A 279 2.54 -27.63 5.12
N VAL A 280 2.21 -26.77 6.06
CA VAL A 280 1.92 -25.35 5.77
C VAL A 280 3.20 -24.69 5.28
N PRO A 281 3.20 -24.11 4.08
CA PRO A 281 4.42 -23.59 3.47
C PRO A 281 4.97 -22.36 4.19
N VAL A 282 6.30 -22.28 4.24
CA VAL A 282 7.03 -21.09 4.74
C VAL A 282 7.45 -20.14 3.61
N GLN A 283 7.09 -20.48 2.37
CA GLN A 283 7.34 -19.68 1.17
C GLN A 283 6.06 -19.54 0.38
N HIS A 284 5.90 -18.41 -0.31
CA HIS A 284 4.79 -18.24 -1.23
C HIS A 284 4.86 -19.28 -2.35
N PHE A 285 3.74 -19.96 -2.57
CA PHE A 285 3.54 -20.74 -3.76
C PHE A 285 2.03 -20.99 -3.94
N ILE A 286 1.61 -21.25 -5.18
CA ILE A 286 0.23 -21.57 -5.50
C ILE A 286 0.09 -23.11 -5.49
N SER A 287 -0.73 -23.63 -4.59
CA SER A 287 -0.98 -25.06 -4.48
C SER A 287 -1.77 -25.58 -5.68
N ARG A 288 -1.43 -26.81 -6.11
CA ARG A 288 -2.24 -27.56 -7.07
C ARG A 288 -3.32 -28.43 -6.42
N ASP A 289 -3.28 -28.58 -5.09
CA ASP A 289 -4.23 -29.40 -4.34
C ASP A 289 -5.47 -28.58 -3.96
N LEU A 290 -6.39 -28.51 -4.91
CA LEU A 290 -7.67 -27.83 -4.76
C LEU A 290 -8.64 -28.64 -3.88
N LEU A 291 -9.71 -27.98 -3.39
CA LEU A 291 -10.88 -28.64 -2.83
C LEU A 291 -11.44 -29.66 -3.83
N CYS A 292 -11.63 -30.90 -3.41
CA CYS A 292 -12.18 -31.94 -4.29
C CYS A 292 -13.71 -31.79 -4.44
N VAL A 293 -14.15 -31.27 -5.57
CA VAL A 293 -15.59 -31.10 -5.87
C VAL A 293 -16.34 -32.42 -6.12
N GLY A 294 -15.62 -33.54 -6.21
CA GLY A 294 -16.20 -34.86 -6.37
C GLY A 294 -16.58 -35.57 -5.06
N LYS A 295 -16.36 -34.94 -3.90
CA LYS A 295 -16.61 -35.52 -2.57
C LYS A 295 -17.76 -34.81 -1.86
N GLU A 296 -18.74 -35.54 -1.38
CA GLU A 296 -19.84 -35.01 -0.57
C GLU A 296 -19.32 -34.37 0.73
N SER A 297 -18.27 -34.92 1.32
CA SER A 297 -17.61 -34.36 2.51
C SER A 297 -17.05 -32.94 2.29
N SER A 298 -16.67 -32.61 1.06
CA SER A 298 -16.22 -31.23 0.72
C SER A 298 -17.34 -30.23 0.83
N TYR A 299 -18.53 -30.57 0.37
CA TYR A 299 -19.72 -29.69 0.48
C TYR A 299 -20.19 -29.56 1.93
N GLN A 300 -20.14 -30.66 2.70
CA GLN A 300 -20.46 -30.62 4.12
C GLN A 300 -19.47 -29.73 4.89
N PHE A 301 -18.18 -29.83 4.57
CA PHE A 301 -17.15 -28.95 5.15
C PHE A 301 -17.43 -27.48 4.83
N LEU A 302 -17.70 -27.15 3.56
CA LEU A 302 -18.01 -25.78 3.16
C LEU A 302 -19.27 -25.26 3.86
N GLU A 303 -20.36 -26.04 3.91
CA GLU A 303 -21.59 -25.63 4.59
C GLU A 303 -21.36 -25.36 6.08
N ASP A 304 -20.59 -26.21 6.76
CA ASP A 304 -20.29 -26.07 8.18
C ASP A 304 -19.41 -24.83 8.46
N VAL A 305 -18.34 -24.64 7.68
CA VAL A 305 -17.42 -23.49 7.83
C VAL A 305 -18.15 -22.18 7.51
N LEU A 306 -18.85 -22.12 6.38
CA LEU A 306 -19.57 -20.93 5.97
C LEU A 306 -20.71 -20.58 6.92
N LYS A 307 -21.38 -21.60 7.50
CA LYS A 307 -22.39 -21.38 8.53
C LYS A 307 -21.81 -20.70 9.77
N GLU A 308 -20.73 -21.23 10.35
CA GLU A 308 -20.08 -20.59 11.51
C GLU A 308 -19.58 -19.18 11.15
N THR A 309 -19.05 -18.98 9.94
CA THR A 309 -18.60 -17.66 9.47
C THR A 309 -19.73 -16.66 9.38
N VAL A 310 -20.88 -16.99 8.79
CA VAL A 310 -22.00 -16.03 8.66
C VAL A 310 -22.74 -15.80 9.97
N GLU A 311 -22.60 -16.67 10.95
CA GLU A 311 -23.08 -16.45 12.33
C GLU A 311 -22.21 -15.42 13.09
N LEU A 312 -20.92 -15.33 12.76
CA LEU A 312 -19.98 -14.38 13.34
C LEU A 312 -20.03 -13.01 12.64
N PHE A 313 -20.07 -13.02 11.29
CA PHE A 313 -19.96 -11.80 10.49
C PHE A 313 -21.35 -11.32 10.04
N PRO A 314 -21.78 -10.11 10.47
CA PRO A 314 -23.09 -9.59 10.11
C PRO A 314 -23.15 -9.04 8.67
N SER A 315 -22.05 -8.95 7.96
CA SER A 315 -21.98 -8.48 6.56
C SER A 315 -22.98 -9.23 5.67
N PRO A 316 -23.74 -8.54 4.81
CA PRO A 316 -24.57 -9.20 3.81
C PRO A 316 -23.76 -9.95 2.73
N TYR A 317 -22.44 -9.83 2.78
CA TYR A 317 -21.52 -10.43 1.84
C TYR A 317 -20.65 -11.50 2.51
N ILE A 318 -20.31 -12.52 1.73
CA ILE A 318 -19.30 -13.53 2.03
C ILE A 318 -18.37 -13.68 0.84
N ASN A 319 -17.09 -13.41 1.02
CA ASN A 319 -16.10 -13.59 -0.02
C ASN A 319 -15.58 -15.04 -0.02
N ILE A 320 -15.54 -15.66 -1.19
CA ILE A 320 -15.11 -17.04 -1.40
C ILE A 320 -13.80 -17.14 -2.18
N GLY A 321 -13.14 -15.99 -2.45
CA GLY A 321 -11.93 -15.92 -3.26
C GLY A 321 -12.13 -16.41 -4.68
N GLY A 322 -11.52 -17.54 -5.02
CA GLY A 322 -11.73 -18.26 -6.28
C GLY A 322 -10.75 -17.93 -7.39
N ASP A 323 -9.67 -17.23 -7.08
CA ASP A 323 -8.59 -16.91 -7.99
C ASP A 323 -7.60 -18.06 -8.15
N GLU A 324 -6.78 -17.99 -9.18
CA GLU A 324 -5.58 -18.77 -9.48
C GLU A 324 -5.72 -20.30 -9.37
N ALA A 325 -6.92 -20.86 -9.54
CA ALA A 325 -7.16 -22.30 -9.44
C ALA A 325 -6.46 -23.09 -10.55
N VAL A 326 -5.61 -24.05 -10.18
CA VAL A 326 -4.88 -24.94 -11.09
C VAL A 326 -5.63 -26.27 -11.23
N TYR A 327 -6.37 -26.48 -12.30
CA TYR A 327 -7.36 -27.56 -12.46
C TYR A 327 -6.81 -28.96 -12.72
N THR A 328 -5.51 -29.16 -12.84
CA THR A 328 -4.89 -30.47 -13.19
C THR A 328 -5.34 -31.61 -12.27
N ARG A 329 -5.52 -31.34 -10.96
CA ARG A 329 -6.02 -32.36 -10.02
C ARG A 329 -7.46 -32.76 -10.28
N TRP A 330 -8.30 -31.84 -10.74
CA TRP A 330 -9.66 -32.14 -11.12
C TRP A 330 -9.75 -32.94 -12.43
N GLU A 331 -8.83 -32.68 -13.37
CA GLU A 331 -8.74 -33.42 -14.64
C GLU A 331 -8.39 -34.91 -14.39
N GLU A 332 -7.52 -35.14 -13.42
CA GLU A 332 -7.04 -36.50 -13.06
C GLU A 332 -7.99 -37.25 -12.09
N CYS A 333 -8.83 -36.55 -11.34
CA CYS A 333 -9.65 -37.12 -10.28
C CYS A 333 -10.92 -37.80 -10.81
N PRO A 334 -11.11 -39.12 -10.65
CA PRO A 334 -12.31 -39.83 -11.13
C PRO A 334 -13.61 -39.31 -10.55
N LYS A 335 -13.58 -38.81 -9.28
CA LYS A 335 -14.76 -38.26 -8.60
C LYS A 335 -15.14 -36.90 -9.20
N CYS A 336 -14.17 -36.02 -9.49
CA CYS A 336 -14.42 -34.74 -10.17
C CYS A 336 -14.91 -34.96 -11.60
N GLN A 337 -14.32 -35.92 -12.32
CA GLN A 337 -14.77 -36.29 -13.67
C GLN A 337 -16.21 -36.84 -13.67
N ALA A 338 -16.62 -37.57 -12.63
CA ALA A 338 -17.99 -38.02 -12.48
C ALA A 338 -18.97 -36.83 -12.31
N VAL A 339 -18.60 -35.79 -11.58
CA VAL A 339 -19.38 -34.52 -11.48
C VAL A 339 -19.47 -33.85 -12.84
N MET A 340 -18.35 -33.69 -13.55
CA MET A 340 -18.34 -33.10 -14.90
C MET A 340 -19.31 -33.82 -15.83
N LYS A 341 -19.27 -35.14 -15.83
CA LYS A 341 -20.17 -35.97 -16.65
C LYS A 341 -21.64 -35.79 -16.25
N ARG A 342 -21.93 -35.78 -14.96
CA ARG A 342 -23.29 -35.59 -14.43
C ARG A 342 -23.88 -34.24 -14.80
N GLU A 343 -23.10 -33.19 -14.69
CA GLU A 343 -23.50 -31.79 -14.96
C GLU A 343 -23.34 -31.38 -16.44
N GLY A 344 -22.78 -32.26 -17.28
CA GLY A 344 -22.58 -31.98 -18.72
C GLY A 344 -21.45 -30.99 -19.01
N LEU A 345 -20.53 -30.77 -18.07
CA LEU A 345 -19.41 -29.84 -18.19
C LEU A 345 -18.37 -30.37 -19.17
N LYS A 346 -17.71 -29.46 -19.91
CA LYS A 346 -16.75 -29.82 -20.97
C LYS A 346 -15.30 -29.66 -20.54
N LYS A 347 -15.02 -28.75 -19.60
CA LYS A 347 -13.69 -28.43 -19.10
C LYS A 347 -13.67 -28.50 -17.57
N ALA A 348 -12.54 -28.89 -16.99
CA ALA A 348 -12.37 -28.95 -15.53
C ALA A 348 -12.56 -27.56 -14.87
N SER A 349 -12.21 -26.50 -15.58
CA SER A 349 -12.43 -25.12 -15.08
C SER A 349 -13.92 -24.79 -14.86
N GLU A 350 -14.86 -25.43 -15.58
CA GLU A 350 -16.31 -25.21 -15.41
C GLU A 350 -16.83 -25.79 -14.06
N LEU A 351 -16.06 -26.69 -13.42
CA LEU A 351 -16.35 -27.16 -12.07
C LEU A 351 -16.26 -26.02 -11.03
N GLN A 352 -15.47 -25.00 -11.28
CA GLN A 352 -15.43 -23.81 -10.41
C GLN A 352 -16.74 -23.03 -10.48
N GLY A 353 -17.27 -22.79 -11.68
CA GLY A 353 -18.59 -22.16 -11.86
C GLY A 353 -19.71 -22.99 -11.23
N TYR A 354 -19.65 -24.33 -11.37
CA TYR A 354 -20.57 -25.25 -10.68
C TYR A 354 -20.47 -25.09 -9.15
N LEU A 355 -19.27 -25.07 -8.57
CA LEU A 355 -19.05 -24.90 -7.14
C LEU A 355 -19.55 -23.53 -6.65
N THR A 356 -19.28 -22.45 -7.40
CA THR A 356 -19.78 -21.10 -7.11
C THR A 356 -21.32 -21.09 -7.06
N ASN A 357 -22.01 -21.79 -7.98
CA ASN A 357 -23.47 -21.89 -7.93
C ASN A 357 -23.96 -22.64 -6.70
N VAL A 358 -23.32 -23.79 -6.35
CA VAL A 358 -23.69 -24.57 -5.15
C VAL A 358 -23.57 -23.74 -3.90
N VAL A 359 -22.41 -23.04 -3.74
CA VAL A 359 -22.19 -22.20 -2.56
C VAL A 359 -23.11 -20.98 -2.54
N SER A 360 -23.38 -20.37 -3.69
CA SER A 360 -24.35 -19.27 -3.78
C SER A 360 -25.75 -19.69 -3.35
N ASP A 361 -26.18 -20.92 -3.69
CA ASP A 361 -27.46 -21.48 -3.21
C ASP A 361 -27.43 -21.79 -1.70
N MET A 362 -26.27 -22.22 -1.14
CA MET A 362 -26.11 -22.36 0.31
C MET A 362 -26.26 -21.02 1.02
N MET A 363 -25.60 -19.97 0.52
CA MET A 363 -25.56 -18.66 1.15
C MET A 363 -26.90 -17.91 1.09
N LYS A 364 -27.72 -18.20 0.08
CA LYS A 364 -29.11 -17.68 0.02
C LYS A 364 -29.94 -18.06 1.26
N LYS A 365 -29.70 -19.26 1.83
CA LYS A 365 -30.40 -19.69 3.05
C LYS A 365 -30.16 -18.73 4.23
N TYR A 366 -29.01 -18.06 4.23
CA TYR A 366 -28.58 -17.13 5.27
C TYR A 366 -28.73 -15.65 4.85
N ASN A 367 -29.40 -15.37 3.73
CA ASN A 367 -29.52 -14.02 3.16
C ASN A 367 -28.15 -13.36 2.90
N ARG A 368 -27.18 -14.12 2.40
CA ARG A 368 -25.85 -13.62 2.04
C ARG A 368 -25.65 -13.64 0.53
N THR A 369 -24.95 -12.63 0.01
CA THR A 369 -24.50 -12.54 -1.38
C THR A 369 -23.04 -12.97 -1.45
N VAL A 370 -22.73 -13.86 -2.38
CA VAL A 370 -21.35 -14.31 -2.63
C VAL A 370 -20.58 -13.22 -3.33
N ILE A 371 -19.37 -12.97 -2.87
CA ILE A 371 -18.33 -12.18 -3.54
C ILE A 371 -17.18 -13.13 -3.90
N GLY A 372 -16.40 -12.80 -4.91
CA GLY A 372 -15.14 -13.47 -5.22
C GLY A 372 -14.37 -12.72 -6.30
N TRP A 373 -13.15 -13.14 -6.51
CA TRP A 373 -12.32 -12.59 -7.58
C TRP A 373 -12.97 -12.86 -8.95
N GLU A 374 -12.53 -12.16 -9.98
CA GLU A 374 -13.21 -12.18 -11.30
C GLU A 374 -13.36 -13.59 -11.90
N GLU A 375 -12.52 -14.53 -11.51
CA GLU A 375 -12.54 -15.91 -11.96
C GLU A 375 -13.84 -16.65 -11.60
N ILE A 376 -14.51 -16.27 -10.51
CA ILE A 376 -15.77 -16.93 -10.10
C ILE A 376 -16.87 -16.83 -11.15
N ILE A 377 -16.84 -15.80 -12.02
CA ILE A 377 -17.81 -15.58 -13.09
C ILE A 377 -17.27 -15.91 -14.48
N GLN A 378 -15.96 -16.10 -14.63
CA GLN A 378 -15.31 -16.42 -15.90
C GLN A 378 -15.28 -17.92 -16.21
N ARG A 379 -15.56 -18.76 -15.23
CA ARG A 379 -15.35 -20.22 -15.28
C ARG A 379 -16.66 -21.01 -15.37
N GLY A 380 -17.68 -20.49 -16.03
CA GLY A 380 -18.97 -21.14 -16.23
C GLY A 380 -20.13 -20.17 -16.04
N GLU A 381 -21.35 -20.64 -16.32
CA GLU A 381 -22.57 -19.85 -16.11
C GLU A 381 -22.90 -19.74 -14.62
N ILE A 382 -23.03 -18.52 -14.13
CA ILE A 382 -23.41 -18.23 -12.73
C ILE A 382 -24.89 -17.83 -12.69
N LYS A 383 -25.69 -18.65 -12.00
CA LYS A 383 -27.14 -18.55 -11.96
C LYS A 383 -27.66 -17.48 -11.00
N ASN A 384 -26.95 -17.25 -9.91
CA ASN A 384 -27.34 -16.30 -8.88
C ASN A 384 -26.55 -14.98 -9.05
N PRO A 385 -27.14 -13.83 -8.71
CA PRO A 385 -26.37 -12.59 -8.64
C PRO A 385 -25.23 -12.69 -7.62
N VAL A 386 -24.03 -12.37 -8.06
CA VAL A 386 -22.81 -12.30 -7.23
C VAL A 386 -22.14 -10.95 -7.38
N VAL A 387 -21.15 -10.66 -6.55
CA VAL A 387 -20.26 -9.52 -6.70
C VAL A 387 -18.89 -10.04 -7.14
N SER A 388 -18.38 -9.52 -8.24
CA SER A 388 -17.06 -9.89 -8.75
C SER A 388 -16.05 -8.80 -8.45
N VAL A 389 -14.90 -9.17 -7.92
CA VAL A 389 -13.77 -8.28 -7.62
C VAL A 389 -12.76 -8.39 -8.74
N TYR A 390 -12.52 -7.28 -9.44
CA TYR A 390 -11.69 -7.24 -10.65
C TYR A 390 -10.29 -6.74 -10.36
N TRP A 391 -9.31 -7.58 -10.61
CA TRP A 391 -7.90 -7.27 -10.35
C TRP A 391 -7.01 -7.26 -11.62
N HIS A 392 -7.35 -8.00 -12.67
CA HIS A 392 -6.58 -8.03 -13.91
C HIS A 392 -7.09 -7.00 -14.92
N ASN A 393 -8.18 -7.33 -15.60
CA ASN A 393 -8.63 -6.63 -16.78
C ASN A 393 -10.03 -6.04 -16.57
N VAL A 394 -10.05 -4.75 -16.33
CA VAL A 394 -11.29 -4.04 -16.02
C VAL A 394 -12.26 -3.96 -17.20
N SER A 395 -11.79 -4.18 -18.44
CA SER A 395 -12.69 -4.26 -19.61
C SER A 395 -13.70 -5.40 -19.47
N ASP A 396 -13.35 -6.48 -18.80
CA ASP A 396 -14.21 -7.65 -18.58
C ASP A 396 -15.31 -7.36 -17.56
N THR A 397 -15.13 -6.34 -16.70
CA THR A 397 -16.12 -5.86 -15.73
C THR A 397 -17.44 -5.47 -16.40
N LEU A 398 -17.38 -4.79 -17.54
CA LEU A 398 -18.55 -4.35 -18.26
C LEU A 398 -19.35 -5.54 -18.78
N GLN A 399 -18.68 -6.59 -19.24
CA GLN A 399 -19.34 -7.81 -19.70
C GLN A 399 -20.08 -8.52 -18.55
N ALA A 400 -19.46 -8.61 -17.39
CA ALA A 400 -20.07 -9.23 -16.21
C ALA A 400 -21.29 -8.45 -15.69
N THR A 401 -21.22 -7.12 -15.67
CA THR A 401 -22.35 -6.29 -15.24
C THR A 401 -23.54 -6.37 -16.21
N GLN A 402 -23.30 -6.67 -17.49
CA GLN A 402 -24.36 -6.93 -18.47
C GLN A 402 -25.10 -8.24 -18.19
N THR A 403 -24.52 -9.18 -17.46
CA THR A 403 -25.13 -10.46 -17.08
C THR A 403 -25.87 -10.42 -15.73
N GLY A 404 -26.02 -9.23 -15.13
CA GLY A 404 -26.76 -9.03 -13.87
C GLY A 404 -25.92 -9.18 -12.60
N HIS A 405 -24.60 -9.33 -12.71
CA HIS A 405 -23.67 -9.33 -11.58
C HIS A 405 -23.24 -7.90 -11.22
N LYS A 406 -22.78 -7.72 -9.97
CA LYS A 406 -22.17 -6.47 -9.53
C LYS A 406 -20.65 -6.58 -9.53
N ALA A 407 -19.96 -5.43 -9.52
CA ALA A 407 -18.52 -5.39 -9.55
C ALA A 407 -17.94 -4.45 -8.49
N VAL A 408 -16.75 -4.82 -7.97
CA VAL A 408 -15.84 -3.98 -7.23
C VAL A 408 -14.52 -3.94 -7.99
N LEU A 409 -13.91 -2.77 -8.11
CA LEU A 409 -12.69 -2.57 -8.89
C LEU A 409 -11.47 -2.50 -7.96
N THR A 410 -10.49 -3.35 -8.22
CA THR A 410 -9.20 -3.35 -7.54
C THR A 410 -8.05 -3.64 -8.51
N PRO A 411 -7.92 -2.85 -9.62
CA PRO A 411 -6.93 -3.15 -10.64
C PRO A 411 -5.52 -3.15 -10.06
N ALA A 412 -4.82 -4.27 -10.22
CA ALA A 412 -3.47 -4.46 -9.71
C ALA A 412 -2.50 -3.37 -10.16
N THR A 413 -2.72 -2.78 -11.35
CA THR A 413 -1.92 -1.68 -11.90
C THR A 413 -2.01 -0.36 -11.12
N HIS A 414 -2.98 -0.20 -10.20
CA HIS A 414 -3.25 1.05 -9.49
C HIS A 414 -3.51 0.85 -8.00
N MET A 415 -4.09 -0.29 -7.58
CA MET A 415 -4.69 -0.49 -6.26
C MET A 415 -4.07 -1.62 -5.44
N TYR A 416 -2.95 -2.21 -5.89
CA TYR A 416 -2.19 -3.20 -5.12
C TYR A 416 -1.06 -2.51 -4.36
N PHE A 417 -1.22 -2.37 -3.06
CA PHE A 417 -0.30 -1.63 -2.20
C PHE A 417 0.86 -2.48 -1.67
N ASP A 418 0.92 -3.74 -2.00
CA ASP A 418 2.07 -4.62 -1.83
C ASP A 418 3.18 -4.39 -2.88
N PHE A 419 2.93 -3.58 -3.92
CA PHE A 419 3.97 -3.11 -4.84
C PHE A 419 4.74 -1.92 -4.26
N PRO A 420 6.04 -1.77 -4.60
CA PRO A 420 6.81 -0.60 -4.17
C PRO A 420 6.23 0.68 -4.79
N GLU A 421 6.47 1.81 -4.18
CA GLU A 421 5.98 3.10 -4.69
C GLU A 421 6.90 3.69 -5.75
N SER A 422 8.19 3.32 -5.74
CA SER A 422 9.18 3.77 -6.70
C SER A 422 10.16 2.65 -7.10
N ALA A 423 10.91 2.88 -8.18
CA ALA A 423 12.05 2.06 -8.59
C ALA A 423 13.38 2.62 -8.07
N THR A 424 13.36 3.57 -7.15
CA THR A 424 14.56 4.18 -6.59
C THR A 424 15.40 3.13 -5.85
N PRO A 425 16.72 3.08 -6.07
CA PRO A 425 17.60 2.20 -5.31
C PRO A 425 17.45 2.42 -3.81
N GLY A 426 17.25 1.33 -3.06
CA GLY A 426 16.99 1.38 -1.62
C GLY A 426 15.50 1.37 -1.26
N GLU A 427 14.60 1.37 -2.25
CA GLU A 427 13.18 1.12 -1.98
C GLU A 427 13.01 -0.27 -1.36
N VAL A 428 12.03 -0.40 -0.47
CA VAL A 428 11.75 -1.68 0.16
C VAL A 428 11.43 -2.75 -0.87
N LYS A 429 11.93 -3.95 -0.65
CA LYS A 429 11.53 -5.09 -1.48
C LYS A 429 10.06 -5.39 -1.25
N ALA A 430 9.33 -5.52 -2.34
CA ALA A 430 7.90 -5.71 -2.39
C ALA A 430 7.55 -6.55 -3.62
N ALA A 431 6.27 -6.76 -3.89
CA ALA A 431 5.84 -7.45 -5.11
C ALA A 431 6.47 -6.80 -6.36
N GLY A 432 6.92 -7.60 -7.31
CA GLY A 432 7.74 -7.12 -8.45
C GLY A 432 7.30 -7.63 -9.81
N TRP A 433 6.13 -8.29 -9.92
CA TRP A 433 5.62 -8.80 -11.19
C TRP A 433 4.97 -7.71 -12.08
N MET A 434 4.80 -6.49 -11.56
CA MET A 434 4.43 -5.29 -12.30
C MET A 434 5.30 -4.08 -11.89
N PRO A 435 5.28 -2.97 -12.66
CA PRO A 435 5.97 -1.74 -12.29
C PRO A 435 5.49 -1.16 -10.95
N PRO A 436 6.32 -0.34 -10.29
CA PRO A 436 5.94 0.38 -9.08
C PRO A 436 4.65 1.20 -9.25
N ILE A 437 3.90 1.32 -8.16
CA ILE A 437 2.64 2.08 -8.09
C ILE A 437 2.84 3.31 -7.22
N SER A 438 3.15 4.45 -7.84
CA SER A 438 3.31 5.71 -7.13
C SER A 438 1.97 6.24 -6.58
N LEU A 439 2.03 7.18 -5.66
CA LEU A 439 0.85 7.92 -5.17
C LEU A 439 0.05 8.52 -6.32
N GLU A 440 0.72 9.15 -7.31
CA GLU A 440 0.09 9.74 -8.49
C GLU A 440 -0.57 8.66 -9.37
N LYS A 441 0.10 7.52 -9.56
CA LYS A 441 -0.46 6.40 -10.31
C LYS A 441 -1.74 5.88 -9.67
N CYS A 442 -1.76 5.72 -8.34
CA CYS A 442 -2.95 5.33 -7.60
C CYS A 442 -4.08 6.37 -7.78
N TYR A 443 -3.78 7.66 -7.63
CA TYR A 443 -4.74 8.75 -7.80
C TYR A 443 -5.29 8.84 -9.23
N SER A 444 -4.49 8.51 -10.23
CA SER A 444 -4.86 8.57 -11.66
C SER A 444 -5.80 7.46 -12.12
N MET A 445 -6.17 6.51 -11.25
CA MET A 445 -7.05 5.40 -11.64
C MET A 445 -8.27 5.88 -12.43
N PRO A 446 -8.49 5.38 -13.67
CA PRO A 446 -9.55 5.88 -14.57
C PRO A 446 -10.91 5.27 -14.23
N ILE A 447 -11.44 5.56 -13.05
CA ILE A 447 -12.65 4.93 -12.52
C ILE A 447 -13.91 5.19 -13.37
N ASN A 448 -14.00 6.33 -14.06
CA ASN A 448 -15.17 6.63 -14.89
C ASN A 448 -15.29 5.72 -16.12
N ASP A 449 -14.16 5.30 -16.70
CA ASP A 449 -14.14 4.41 -17.86
C ASP A 449 -14.73 3.05 -17.51
N TYR A 450 -14.60 2.66 -16.22
CA TYR A 450 -15.07 1.40 -15.69
C TYR A 450 -16.44 1.49 -15.02
N CYS A 451 -16.82 2.66 -14.53
CA CYS A 451 -18.04 2.89 -13.76
C CYS A 451 -19.17 3.53 -14.55
N SER A 452 -19.21 3.34 -15.86
CA SER A 452 -20.36 3.71 -16.69
C SER A 452 -21.62 2.90 -16.38
N SER A 453 -21.47 1.75 -15.70
CA SER A 453 -22.55 0.88 -15.26
C SER A 453 -22.99 1.19 -13.82
N SER A 454 -24.31 1.24 -13.58
CA SER A 454 -24.90 1.37 -12.24
C SER A 454 -24.61 0.17 -11.32
N THR A 455 -24.02 -0.90 -11.85
CA THR A 455 -23.70 -2.13 -11.12
C THR A 455 -22.29 -2.15 -10.53
N VAL A 456 -21.43 -1.17 -10.86
CA VAL A 456 -20.12 -1.02 -10.24
C VAL A 456 -20.26 -0.33 -8.88
N LEU A 457 -20.07 -1.10 -7.81
CA LEU A 457 -20.27 -0.65 -6.43
C LEU A 457 -19.23 0.37 -5.98
N GLY A 458 -17.98 0.22 -6.43
CA GLY A 458 -16.88 1.12 -6.06
C GLY A 458 -15.51 0.54 -6.26
N VAL A 459 -14.57 1.03 -5.48
CA VAL A 459 -13.14 0.73 -5.58
C VAL A 459 -12.61 0.18 -4.27
N GLN A 460 -11.61 -0.68 -4.37
CA GLN A 460 -10.91 -1.26 -3.25
C GLN A 460 -9.41 -1.27 -3.52
N GLY A 461 -8.59 -1.02 -2.50
CA GLY A 461 -7.16 -1.31 -2.51
C GLY A 461 -6.89 -2.69 -1.91
N CYS A 462 -5.77 -3.29 -2.27
CA CYS A 462 -5.32 -4.56 -1.70
C CYS A 462 -3.93 -4.40 -1.10
N PHE A 463 -3.77 -4.97 0.10
CA PHE A 463 -2.45 -5.18 0.69
C PHE A 463 -2.23 -6.67 0.90
N TRP A 464 -1.44 -7.27 0.00
CA TRP A 464 -1.00 -8.65 0.11
C TRP A 464 0.24 -8.75 0.99
N SER A 465 0.32 -9.79 1.80
CA SER A 465 1.42 -10.00 2.76
C SER A 465 2.34 -11.18 2.41
N ASP A 466 2.22 -11.71 1.21
CA ASP A 466 2.99 -12.86 0.70
C ASP A 466 4.51 -12.59 0.70
N GLN A 467 4.96 -11.35 0.50
CA GLN A 467 6.38 -10.99 0.51
C GLN A 467 7.04 -11.19 1.89
N PHE A 468 6.27 -11.19 2.98
CA PHE A 468 6.80 -11.45 4.31
C PHE A 468 7.20 -12.92 4.53
N ILE A 469 6.52 -13.85 3.88
CA ILE A 469 6.80 -15.28 4.00
C ILE A 469 8.17 -15.62 3.43
N HIS A 470 8.61 -14.92 2.39
CA HIS A 470 9.88 -15.19 1.73
C HIS A 470 11.13 -14.94 2.61
N GLY A 471 10.98 -14.42 3.83
CA GLY A 471 12.08 -14.16 4.74
C GLY A 471 13.05 -13.07 4.29
N THR A 472 13.03 -12.70 3.00
CA THR A 472 13.93 -11.72 2.39
C THR A 472 13.62 -10.31 2.86
N VAL A 473 12.35 -9.94 2.90
CA VAL A 473 11.92 -8.61 3.37
C VAL A 473 12.21 -8.42 4.84
N LEU A 474 11.91 -9.41 5.68
CA LEU A 474 12.17 -9.34 7.12
C LEU A 474 13.68 -9.30 7.46
N GLN A 475 14.57 -9.76 6.57
CA GLN A 475 16.02 -9.67 6.76
C GLN A 475 16.55 -8.25 6.52
N GLU A 476 15.89 -7.46 5.69
CA GLU A 476 16.30 -6.09 5.36
C GLU A 476 15.77 -5.05 6.33
N ILE A 477 14.68 -5.36 7.08
CA ILE A 477 14.16 -4.51 8.14
C ILE A 477 15.00 -4.75 9.40
N PRO A 478 15.46 -3.71 10.12
CA PRO A 478 16.27 -3.87 11.31
C PRO A 478 15.64 -4.82 12.33
N LEU A 479 16.39 -5.83 12.77
CA LEU A 479 15.95 -6.85 13.73
C LEU A 479 15.50 -6.27 15.09
N LEU A 480 15.88 -5.03 15.38
CA LEU A 480 15.56 -4.33 16.64
C LEU A 480 14.21 -3.60 16.62
N ASP A 481 13.51 -3.60 15.48
CA ASP A 481 12.16 -3.04 15.40
C ASP A 481 11.15 -4.15 15.70
N GLU A 482 10.55 -4.11 16.89
CA GLU A 482 9.53 -5.08 17.33
C GLU A 482 8.27 -5.04 16.46
N ASN A 483 7.97 -3.88 15.86
CA ASN A 483 6.79 -3.65 14.99
C ASN A 483 7.15 -3.64 13.50
N ARG A 484 8.26 -4.24 13.10
CA ARG A 484 8.79 -4.14 11.73
C ARG A 484 7.80 -4.54 10.62
N SER A 485 7.00 -5.58 10.84
CA SER A 485 6.00 -6.03 9.87
C SER A 485 4.83 -5.07 9.74
N GLU A 486 4.35 -4.52 10.86
CA GLU A 486 3.32 -3.48 10.88
C GLU A 486 3.85 -2.21 10.20
N ASN A 487 5.06 -1.77 10.56
CA ASN A 487 5.72 -0.60 9.98
C ASN A 487 5.91 -0.76 8.47
N TYR A 488 6.23 -1.96 8.00
CA TYR A 488 6.34 -2.24 6.56
C TYR A 488 4.98 -2.16 5.85
N ALA A 489 3.94 -2.77 6.43
CA ALA A 489 2.58 -2.69 5.89
C ALA A 489 2.09 -1.25 5.80
N GLU A 490 2.35 -0.44 6.82
CA GLU A 490 2.03 0.98 6.83
C GLU A 490 2.84 1.78 5.80
N TYR A 491 4.14 1.51 5.68
CA TYR A 491 5.02 2.15 4.70
C TYR A 491 4.51 1.94 3.27
N LEU A 492 4.10 0.73 2.93
CA LEU A 492 3.56 0.42 1.62
C LEU A 492 2.13 0.95 1.40
N THR A 493 1.33 1.02 2.46
CA THR A 493 -0.06 1.47 2.35
C THR A 493 -0.17 3.00 2.32
N PHE A 494 0.66 3.71 3.08
CA PHE A 494 0.57 5.17 3.20
C PHE A 494 1.74 5.88 2.49
N PRO A 495 1.44 6.93 1.67
CA PRO A 495 0.17 7.70 1.61
C PRO A 495 -0.87 7.17 0.61
N ARG A 496 -0.66 6.05 -0.11
CA ARG A 496 -1.55 5.60 -1.21
C ARG A 496 -3.01 5.36 -0.79
N LEU A 497 -3.25 4.98 0.47
CA LEU A 497 -4.62 4.87 1.01
C LEU A 497 -5.39 6.20 0.95
N LEU A 498 -4.70 7.35 1.06
CA LEU A 498 -5.32 8.67 0.90
C LEU A 498 -5.80 8.87 -0.54
N ALA A 499 -5.01 8.43 -1.52
CA ALA A 499 -5.40 8.47 -2.93
C ALA A 499 -6.59 7.54 -3.21
N LEU A 500 -6.56 6.31 -2.71
CA LEU A 500 -7.70 5.39 -2.78
C LEU A 500 -8.97 6.03 -2.20
N SER A 501 -8.86 6.66 -1.03
CA SER A 501 -9.99 7.33 -0.37
C SER A 501 -10.63 8.38 -1.28
N GLU A 502 -9.83 9.28 -1.85
CA GLU A 502 -10.33 10.33 -2.72
C GLU A 502 -10.91 9.77 -4.04
N VAL A 503 -10.24 8.77 -4.61
CA VAL A 503 -10.70 8.06 -5.81
C VAL A 503 -12.06 7.38 -5.58
N ALA A 504 -12.24 6.76 -4.43
CA ALA A 504 -13.45 6.02 -4.11
C ALA A 504 -14.61 6.92 -3.65
N TRP A 505 -14.31 8.09 -3.08
CA TRP A 505 -15.29 9.04 -2.55
C TRP A 505 -15.82 10.00 -3.62
N GLY A 506 -14.92 10.65 -4.37
CA GLY A 506 -15.20 11.76 -5.26
C GLY A 506 -15.50 11.36 -6.70
N LYS A 507 -15.75 12.37 -7.53
CA LYS A 507 -15.93 12.23 -8.98
C LYS A 507 -14.61 12.43 -9.72
N MET A 508 -14.34 11.62 -10.73
CA MET A 508 -13.11 11.72 -11.51
C MET A 508 -12.89 13.10 -12.15
N LYS A 509 -13.96 13.71 -12.67
CA LYS A 509 -13.89 15.02 -13.32
C LYS A 509 -13.43 16.16 -12.40
N ASP A 510 -13.54 15.98 -11.09
CA ASP A 510 -13.21 16.98 -10.08
C ASP A 510 -11.79 16.73 -9.48
N ARG A 511 -11.03 15.75 -10.01
CA ARG A 511 -9.70 15.39 -9.54
C ARG A 511 -8.63 16.33 -10.09
N ASP A 512 -7.79 16.81 -9.18
CA ASP A 512 -6.60 17.59 -9.45
C ASP A 512 -5.47 17.04 -8.58
N TYR A 513 -4.46 16.43 -9.20
CA TYR A 513 -3.36 15.80 -8.46
C TYR A 513 -2.50 16.84 -7.73
N ALA A 514 -2.30 18.02 -8.27
CA ALA A 514 -1.51 19.06 -7.61
C ALA A 514 -2.19 19.54 -6.32
N ASP A 515 -3.51 19.81 -6.35
CA ASP A 515 -4.31 20.13 -5.17
C ASP A 515 -4.33 18.97 -4.17
N PHE A 516 -4.48 17.72 -4.65
CA PHE A 516 -4.47 16.55 -3.79
C PHE A 516 -3.11 16.36 -3.11
N SER A 517 -2.01 16.45 -3.86
CA SER A 517 -0.64 16.30 -3.34
C SER A 517 -0.32 17.38 -2.29
N ASP A 518 -0.76 18.61 -2.51
CA ASP A 518 -0.62 19.70 -1.54
C ASP A 518 -1.39 19.39 -0.23
N ARG A 519 -2.64 18.92 -0.31
CA ARG A 519 -3.39 18.49 0.87
C ARG A 519 -2.72 17.30 1.58
N VAL A 520 -2.18 16.32 0.85
CA VAL A 520 -1.43 15.19 1.42
C VAL A 520 -0.21 15.68 2.18
N SER A 521 0.50 16.70 1.69
CA SER A 521 1.71 17.22 2.36
C SER A 521 1.45 17.62 3.82
N ARG A 522 0.24 18.10 4.13
CA ARG A 522 -0.21 18.50 5.48
C ARG A 522 -0.74 17.30 6.29
N HIS A 523 -1.14 16.20 5.63
CA HIS A 523 -1.63 15.01 6.33
C HIS A 523 -0.51 14.17 6.95
N TYR A 524 0.73 14.30 6.50
CA TYR A 524 1.85 13.58 7.10
C TYR A 524 2.01 13.89 8.59
N LYS A 525 1.81 15.15 9.00
CA LYS A 525 1.83 15.53 10.42
C LYS A 525 0.69 14.85 11.21
N ARG A 526 -0.50 14.68 10.61
CA ARG A 526 -1.59 13.92 11.24
C ARG A 526 -1.24 12.44 11.38
N LEU A 527 -0.61 11.85 10.36
CA LEU A 527 -0.14 10.47 10.38
C LEU A 527 0.96 10.26 11.45
N ASP A 528 1.83 11.25 11.66
CA ASP A 528 2.80 11.21 12.77
C ASP A 528 2.11 11.13 14.13
N TYR A 529 1.11 11.97 14.38
CA TYR A 529 0.36 11.94 15.64
C TYR A 529 -0.48 10.65 15.83
N CYS A 530 -0.90 10.01 14.76
CA CYS A 530 -1.51 8.68 14.79
C CYS A 530 -0.50 7.54 14.99
N GLY A 531 0.82 7.81 14.98
CA GLY A 531 1.86 6.79 15.04
C GLY A 531 1.93 5.93 13.77
N CYS A 532 1.60 6.46 12.60
CA CYS A 532 1.66 5.75 11.33
C CYS A 532 3.05 5.83 10.71
N ASN A 533 3.57 4.70 10.28
CA ASN A 533 4.85 4.62 9.57
C ASN A 533 4.64 4.75 8.05
N TYR A 534 4.36 5.94 7.58
CA TYR A 534 4.18 6.22 6.16
C TYR A 534 5.51 6.34 5.40
N ARG A 535 5.50 6.09 4.10
CA ARG A 535 6.60 6.41 3.19
C ARG A 535 6.75 7.91 3.05
N VAL A 536 7.94 8.44 3.41
CA VAL A 536 8.26 9.86 3.19
C VAL A 536 8.61 10.03 1.70
N PRO A 537 7.93 10.91 0.96
CA PRO A 537 8.22 11.12 -0.44
C PRO A 537 9.49 11.96 -0.64
N GLU A 538 10.16 11.76 -1.76
CA GLU A 538 11.32 12.51 -2.20
C GLU A 538 10.96 13.98 -2.40
N PRO A 539 11.94 14.91 -2.35
CA PRO A 539 11.69 16.32 -2.66
C PRO A 539 11.06 16.53 -4.04
N ILE A 540 10.19 17.51 -4.15
CA ILE A 540 9.57 17.88 -5.43
C ILE A 540 10.54 18.76 -6.24
N ILE A 541 10.85 18.36 -7.47
CA ILE A 541 11.60 19.19 -8.41
C ILE A 541 10.62 20.20 -9.02
N THR A 542 10.70 21.45 -8.57
CA THR A 542 9.84 22.53 -9.08
C THR A 542 10.39 23.20 -10.33
N SER A 543 11.70 23.11 -10.56
CA SER A 543 12.35 23.58 -11.78
C SER A 543 13.61 22.77 -12.07
N GLU A 544 13.78 22.44 -13.35
CA GLU A 544 15.00 21.87 -13.91
C GLU A 544 15.39 22.69 -15.14
N LYS A 545 16.59 23.26 -15.14
CA LYS A 545 17.05 24.13 -16.21
C LYS A 545 18.49 23.80 -16.63
N LYS A 546 18.69 23.54 -17.93
CA LYS A 546 20.05 23.50 -18.49
C LYS A 546 20.63 24.92 -18.62
N LEU A 547 21.83 25.11 -18.08
CA LEU A 547 22.59 26.35 -18.15
C LEU A 547 23.48 26.38 -19.40
N PRO A 548 23.91 27.62 -19.84
CA PRO A 548 24.78 27.78 -21.03
C PRO A 548 26.14 27.07 -20.94
N ASP A 549 26.64 26.81 -19.73
CA ASP A 549 27.90 26.10 -19.47
C ASP A 549 27.73 24.55 -19.44
N GLY A 550 26.52 24.07 -19.77
CA GLY A 550 26.22 22.62 -19.84
C GLY A 550 25.76 22.03 -18.52
N LYS A 551 25.84 22.74 -17.41
CA LYS A 551 25.35 22.32 -16.10
C LYS A 551 23.82 22.28 -16.03
N THR A 552 23.29 21.58 -15.03
CA THR A 552 21.85 21.58 -14.74
C THR A 552 21.59 22.25 -13.38
N GLU A 553 20.65 23.19 -13.36
CA GLU A 553 20.15 23.83 -12.16
C GLU A 553 18.82 23.22 -11.75
N PHE A 554 18.71 22.84 -10.47
CA PHE A 554 17.49 22.34 -9.85
C PHE A 554 16.97 23.32 -8.80
N VAL A 555 15.66 23.50 -8.77
CA VAL A 555 14.94 24.13 -7.65
C VAL A 555 14.05 23.07 -7.03
N LEU A 556 14.17 22.89 -5.72
CA LEU A 556 13.43 21.86 -4.98
C LEU A 556 12.46 22.50 -3.98
N SER A 557 11.35 21.82 -3.70
CA SER A 557 10.49 22.12 -2.57
C SER A 557 10.23 20.85 -1.74
N PRO A 558 9.99 20.99 -0.41
CA PRO A 558 9.66 19.85 0.43
C PRO A 558 8.33 19.24 -0.01
N SER A 559 8.29 17.90 -0.04
CA SER A 559 7.08 17.11 -0.28
C SER A 559 6.22 16.93 0.98
N VAL A 560 6.78 17.25 2.15
CA VAL A 560 6.13 17.21 3.46
C VAL A 560 6.21 18.60 4.09
N GLU A 561 5.08 19.12 4.56
CA GLU A 561 5.03 20.46 5.17
C GLU A 561 5.98 20.54 6.38
N GLY A 562 6.84 21.56 6.39
CA GLY A 562 7.80 21.81 7.45
C GLY A 562 9.04 20.90 7.46
N ALA A 563 9.17 19.99 6.50
CA ALA A 563 10.36 19.16 6.36
C ALA A 563 11.53 19.92 5.74
N GLU A 564 12.75 19.47 6.02
CA GLU A 564 13.97 19.99 5.42
C GLU A 564 14.37 19.15 4.19
N ILE A 565 15.13 19.77 3.28
CA ILE A 565 15.76 19.06 2.18
C ILE A 565 17.27 19.07 2.39
N VAL A 566 17.92 17.91 2.30
CA VAL A 566 19.37 17.79 2.27
C VAL A 566 19.81 17.19 0.93
N TYR A 567 21.03 17.53 0.49
CA TYR A 567 21.50 17.13 -0.84
C TYR A 567 23.01 16.87 -0.92
N THR A 568 23.41 16.22 -2.00
CA THR A 568 24.82 16.01 -2.43
C THR A 568 24.91 16.21 -3.94
N THR A 569 26.14 16.54 -4.42
CA THR A 569 26.43 16.76 -5.86
C THR A 569 27.63 15.97 -6.35
N ASN A 570 28.00 14.90 -5.65
CA ASN A 570 29.18 14.09 -5.89
C ASN A 570 28.90 12.61 -6.10
N GLY A 571 27.63 12.24 -6.36
CA GLY A 571 27.19 10.86 -6.56
C GLY A 571 27.09 10.01 -5.29
N VAL A 572 27.31 10.59 -4.12
CA VAL A 572 27.11 9.92 -2.82
C VAL A 572 25.71 10.24 -2.31
N TYR A 573 24.99 9.25 -1.78
CA TYR A 573 23.67 9.50 -1.21
C TYR A 573 23.76 10.40 0.03
N PRO A 574 22.86 11.41 0.16
CA PRO A 574 22.84 12.28 1.32
C PRO A 574 22.47 11.51 2.60
N THR A 575 22.92 12.02 3.71
CA THR A 575 22.50 11.64 5.05
C THR A 575 21.74 12.80 5.69
N VAL A 576 21.09 12.59 6.82
CA VAL A 576 20.40 13.64 7.57
C VAL A 576 21.32 14.79 8.02
N HIS A 577 22.64 14.61 7.92
CA HIS A 577 23.67 15.60 8.24
C HIS A 577 24.28 16.26 7.00
N SER A 578 23.83 15.91 5.81
CA SER A 578 24.29 16.56 4.56
C SER A 578 23.86 18.03 4.48
N PRO A 579 24.47 18.83 3.61
CA PRO A 579 24.10 20.25 3.43
C PRO A 579 22.59 20.41 3.16
N ARG A 580 22.00 21.45 3.76
CA ARG A 580 20.60 21.84 3.52
C ARG A 580 20.47 22.52 2.18
N CYS A 581 19.36 22.30 1.52
CA CYS A 581 19.00 22.92 0.26
C CYS A 581 18.15 24.18 0.52
N ASP A 582 18.82 25.34 0.64
CA ASP A 582 18.17 26.62 0.90
C ASP A 582 17.92 27.45 -0.38
N GLY A 583 18.19 26.90 -1.55
CA GLY A 583 18.05 27.58 -2.84
C GLY A 583 18.36 26.69 -4.04
N PRO A 584 18.53 27.27 -5.25
CA PRO A 584 18.87 26.50 -6.45
C PRO A 584 20.21 25.76 -6.31
N VAL A 585 20.24 24.52 -6.76
CA VAL A 585 21.44 23.67 -6.77
C VAL A 585 21.89 23.42 -8.20
N THR A 586 23.16 23.72 -8.50
CA THR A 586 23.76 23.51 -9.82
C THR A 586 24.69 22.31 -9.80
N VAL A 587 24.55 21.43 -10.78
CA VAL A 587 25.33 20.18 -10.89
C VAL A 587 25.92 20.01 -12.29
N ASP A 588 27.08 19.38 -12.35
CA ASP A 588 27.72 19.04 -13.64
C ASP A 588 27.01 17.88 -14.34
N GLN A 589 26.67 16.85 -13.59
CA GLN A 589 25.94 15.68 -14.09
C GLN A 589 24.74 15.39 -13.17
N LYS A 590 23.58 15.11 -13.77
CA LYS A 590 22.37 14.76 -13.01
C LYS A 590 22.53 13.52 -12.15
N SER A 591 23.26 12.53 -12.63
CA SER A 591 23.54 11.28 -11.91
C SER A 591 24.31 11.45 -10.60
N ASP A 592 25.01 12.58 -10.45
CA ASP A 592 25.76 12.90 -9.23
C ASP A 592 24.91 13.69 -8.22
N PHE A 593 23.70 14.09 -8.60
CA PHE A 593 22.78 14.85 -7.75
C PHE A 593 21.81 13.92 -7.03
N HIS A 594 21.82 14.00 -5.72
CA HIS A 594 20.86 13.32 -4.84
C HIS A 594 20.33 14.30 -3.82
N ALA A 595 19.04 14.26 -3.56
CA ALA A 595 18.39 15.06 -2.53
C ALA A 595 17.33 14.24 -1.83
N MET A 596 17.16 14.41 -0.53
CA MET A 596 16.13 13.72 0.23
C MET A 596 15.38 14.66 1.17
N THR A 597 14.12 14.34 1.44
CA THR A 597 13.27 14.99 2.44
C THR A 597 13.60 14.46 3.83
N VAL A 598 13.81 15.33 4.80
CA VAL A 598 14.08 14.96 6.20
C VAL A 598 12.98 15.54 7.09
N VAL A 599 12.11 14.68 7.59
CA VAL A 599 11.06 15.03 8.56
C VAL A 599 11.63 15.03 9.97
N SER A 600 12.47 14.05 10.28
CA SER A 600 13.23 13.96 11.54
C SER A 600 14.49 13.12 11.33
N PRO A 601 15.43 13.07 12.29
CA PRO A 601 16.64 12.25 12.15
C PRO A 601 16.40 10.76 11.92
N ARG A 602 15.20 10.25 12.22
CA ARG A 602 14.81 8.84 12.04
C ARG A 602 13.73 8.65 10.96
N LYS A 603 13.23 9.74 10.35
CA LYS A 603 12.15 9.71 9.37
C LYS A 603 12.52 10.61 8.18
N TYR A 604 12.91 10.00 7.08
CA TYR A 604 13.39 10.66 5.88
C TYR A 604 13.06 9.83 4.63
N SER A 605 13.09 10.49 3.47
CA SER A 605 12.82 9.83 2.20
C SER A 605 14.02 9.07 1.68
N LEU A 606 13.78 8.25 0.67
CA LEU A 606 14.84 7.88 -0.27
C LEU A 606 15.37 9.13 -0.99
N PRO A 607 16.59 9.10 -1.51
CA PRO A 607 17.12 10.21 -2.30
C PRO A 607 16.47 10.25 -3.69
N ILE A 608 16.31 11.44 -4.26
CA ILE A 608 16.06 11.58 -5.69
C ILE A 608 17.19 10.84 -6.43
N TYR A 609 16.79 9.99 -7.38
CA TYR A 609 17.70 9.18 -8.17
C TYR A 609 17.51 9.47 -9.66
N PHE A 610 18.57 9.88 -10.31
CA PHE A 610 18.65 9.97 -11.77
C PHE A 610 19.49 8.80 -12.28
N ALA A 611 18.89 7.95 -13.08
CA ALA A 611 19.65 6.88 -13.72
C ALA A 611 20.79 7.48 -14.56
N PRO A 612 22.00 6.97 -14.44
CA PRO A 612 23.10 7.43 -15.27
C PRO A 612 22.78 7.25 -16.76
N ASP A 613 23.22 8.20 -17.59
CA ASP A 613 23.10 8.08 -19.04
C ASP A 613 24.20 7.18 -19.59
N TYR A 614 23.81 5.98 -19.96
CA TYR A 614 24.71 4.99 -20.55
C TYR A 614 24.70 4.99 -22.10
N SER A 615 24.12 6.01 -22.74
CA SER A 615 24.03 6.07 -24.21
C SER A 615 25.40 5.97 -24.92
N ALA A 616 26.45 6.53 -24.33
CA ALA A 616 27.84 6.41 -24.83
C ALA A 616 28.34 4.94 -24.85
N TYR A 617 27.72 4.07 -24.07
CA TYR A 617 28.07 2.66 -23.96
C TYR A 617 27.09 1.72 -24.67
N ALA A 618 26.10 2.26 -25.42
CA ALA A 618 25.05 1.47 -26.10
C ALA A 618 25.59 0.36 -27.00
N LYS A 619 26.81 0.52 -27.55
CA LYS A 619 27.50 -0.51 -28.34
C LYS A 619 27.75 -1.82 -27.58
N TYR A 620 27.80 -1.77 -26.25
CA TYR A 620 28.00 -2.95 -25.39
C TYR A 620 26.69 -3.65 -24.99
N GLY A 621 25.54 -3.07 -25.31
CA GLY A 621 24.24 -3.65 -25.03
C GLY A 621 23.45 -2.95 -23.89
N THR A 622 22.66 -3.72 -23.18
CA THR A 622 21.83 -3.23 -22.07
C THR A 622 22.64 -3.21 -20.79
N TYR A 623 22.54 -2.13 -20.02
CA TYR A 623 23.13 -2.01 -18.68
C TYR A 623 22.60 -3.09 -17.75
N VAL A 624 23.48 -3.68 -16.95
CA VAL A 624 23.16 -4.74 -15.98
C VAL A 624 23.53 -4.30 -14.58
N SER A 625 24.77 -3.83 -14.36
CA SER A 625 25.30 -3.51 -13.04
C SER A 625 26.47 -2.53 -13.15
N GLU A 626 26.91 -2.04 -12.00
CA GLU A 626 28.10 -1.20 -11.88
C GLU A 626 28.96 -1.68 -10.70
N TRP A 627 30.24 -1.35 -10.69
CA TRP A 627 31.07 -1.48 -9.51
C TRP A 627 31.62 -0.13 -9.07
N LYS A 628 31.71 0.03 -7.75
CA LYS A 628 32.21 1.20 -7.02
C LYS A 628 33.16 0.75 -5.92
N PRO A 629 33.98 1.62 -5.36
CA PRO A 629 34.95 1.26 -4.30
C PRO A 629 34.39 0.50 -3.11
N LEU A 630 33.13 0.74 -2.74
CA LEU A 630 32.47 0.03 -1.63
C LEU A 630 32.07 -1.41 -1.95
N GLN A 631 31.94 -1.74 -3.23
CA GLN A 631 31.48 -3.06 -3.71
C GLN A 631 32.66 -3.97 -4.07
N VAL A 632 33.84 -3.39 -4.25
CA VAL A 632 35.05 -4.10 -4.67
C VAL A 632 36.04 -4.16 -3.51
N GLN A 633 36.43 -5.37 -3.15
CA GLN A 633 37.46 -5.58 -2.13
C GLN A 633 38.84 -5.60 -2.79
N SER A 634 39.90 -5.37 -2.02
CA SER A 634 41.30 -5.50 -2.48
C SER A 634 41.74 -6.94 -2.63
N VAL A 635 40.93 -7.90 -2.20
CA VAL A 635 41.15 -9.35 -2.32
C VAL A 635 40.13 -9.94 -3.29
N LEU A 636 40.58 -10.84 -4.15
CA LEU A 636 39.71 -11.51 -5.12
C LEU A 636 38.55 -12.22 -4.41
N SER A 637 37.35 -11.77 -4.66
CA SER A 637 36.12 -12.26 -4.03
C SER A 637 34.99 -12.43 -5.05
N ALA A 638 34.04 -13.30 -4.76
CA ALA A 638 32.88 -13.48 -5.63
C ALA A 638 31.96 -12.24 -5.58
N TRP A 639 31.65 -11.71 -6.75
CA TRP A 639 30.67 -10.66 -6.94
C TRP A 639 29.54 -11.21 -7.82
N LYS A 640 28.33 -11.28 -7.27
CA LYS A 640 27.13 -11.82 -7.91
C LYS A 640 26.13 -10.70 -8.16
N PHE A 641 25.59 -10.59 -9.37
CA PHE A 641 24.57 -9.61 -9.71
C PHE A 641 23.54 -10.20 -10.66
N GLU A 642 22.33 -9.70 -10.60
CA GLU A 642 21.19 -10.21 -11.34
C GLU A 642 21.16 -9.66 -12.77
N CYS A 643 20.85 -10.51 -13.74
CA CYS A 643 20.62 -10.17 -15.13
C CYS A 643 19.30 -10.74 -15.70
N THR A 644 18.37 -11.10 -14.83
CA THR A 644 16.99 -11.49 -15.19
C THR A 644 16.37 -10.42 -16.09
N GLY A 645 15.55 -10.75 -17.04
CA GLY A 645 14.95 -9.78 -17.96
C GLY A 645 15.91 -9.15 -18.98
N LYS A 646 17.24 -9.35 -18.85
CA LYS A 646 18.23 -8.99 -19.87
C LYS A 646 18.55 -10.19 -20.78
N ILE A 647 18.26 -11.40 -20.28
CA ILE A 647 18.28 -12.65 -21.05
C ILE A 647 16.84 -12.92 -21.49
N ALA A 648 16.60 -12.81 -22.80
CA ALA A 648 15.23 -12.83 -23.37
C ALA A 648 15.03 -14.04 -24.31
N GLY A 649 15.65 -15.18 -24.04
CA GLY A 649 15.50 -16.41 -24.83
C GLY A 649 16.80 -17.16 -25.02
N ASN A 650 16.72 -18.30 -25.66
CA ASN A 650 17.92 -19.07 -26.07
C ASN A 650 18.78 -18.27 -27.04
N GLY A 651 20.09 -18.45 -27.00
CA GLY A 651 21.04 -17.82 -27.87
C GLY A 651 22.37 -17.53 -27.21
N GLU A 652 23.28 -16.91 -28.00
CA GLU A 652 24.57 -16.47 -27.51
C GLU A 652 24.48 -15.04 -26.95
N TYR A 653 25.06 -14.83 -25.77
CA TYR A 653 25.08 -13.54 -25.05
C TYR A 653 26.54 -13.15 -24.80
N GLU A 654 26.79 -11.83 -24.88
CA GLU A 654 28.06 -11.23 -24.53
C GLU A 654 27.90 -10.29 -23.35
N VAL A 655 28.64 -10.53 -22.26
CA VAL A 655 28.73 -9.65 -21.08
C VAL A 655 30.02 -8.85 -21.18
N THR A 656 29.91 -7.53 -21.15
CA THR A 656 31.05 -6.61 -21.25
C THR A 656 31.21 -5.81 -19.97
N PHE A 657 32.41 -5.85 -19.40
CA PHE A 657 32.85 -5.02 -18.28
C PHE A 657 33.61 -3.83 -18.85
N VAL A 658 33.27 -2.63 -18.40
CA VAL A 658 33.88 -1.38 -18.84
C VAL A 658 34.38 -0.62 -17.64
N ARG A 659 35.68 -0.46 -17.45
CA ARG A 659 36.28 0.42 -16.45
C ARG A 659 36.05 1.87 -16.88
N THR A 660 35.57 2.72 -15.98
CA THR A 660 35.21 4.10 -16.30
C THR A 660 36.12 5.12 -15.64
N LYS A 661 36.56 4.88 -14.42
CA LYS A 661 37.48 5.77 -13.68
C LYS A 661 38.09 5.05 -12.47
N GLY A 662 38.93 5.75 -11.73
CA GLY A 662 39.56 5.31 -10.49
C GLY A 662 41.08 5.18 -10.65
N ASN A 663 41.82 5.19 -9.55
CA ASN A 663 43.27 5.14 -9.51
C ASN A 663 43.82 3.70 -9.44
N ASN A 664 42.95 2.72 -9.26
CA ASN A 664 43.33 1.32 -9.15
C ASN A 664 42.79 0.50 -10.30
N ASP A 665 43.56 -0.50 -10.72
CA ASP A 665 43.12 -1.46 -11.74
C ASP A 665 42.03 -2.37 -11.18
N PHE A 666 41.24 -2.95 -12.10
CA PHE A 666 40.17 -3.89 -11.76
C PHE A 666 40.50 -5.28 -12.28
N HIS A 667 40.69 -6.21 -11.39
CA HIS A 667 40.98 -7.59 -11.67
C HIS A 667 39.71 -8.41 -11.79
N LEU A 668 39.50 -9.09 -12.90
CA LEU A 668 38.40 -10.00 -13.18
C LEU A 668 38.92 -11.41 -13.40
N GLY A 669 38.45 -12.33 -12.58
CA GLY A 669 38.71 -13.76 -12.71
C GLY A 669 37.58 -14.50 -13.44
N ASN A 670 37.36 -15.76 -13.09
CA ASN A 670 36.32 -16.59 -13.69
C ASN A 670 34.95 -15.97 -13.61
N LEU A 671 34.19 -16.05 -14.70
CA LEU A 671 32.80 -15.63 -14.78
C LEU A 671 31.90 -16.85 -14.94
N LYS A 672 30.81 -16.90 -14.17
CA LYS A 672 29.76 -17.92 -14.28
C LYS A 672 28.42 -17.29 -14.60
N LEU A 673 27.66 -17.97 -15.44
CA LEU A 673 26.23 -17.71 -15.59
C LEU A 673 25.46 -18.73 -14.76
N LEU A 674 24.56 -18.25 -13.92
CA LEU A 674 23.72 -19.06 -13.06
C LEU A 674 22.24 -18.88 -13.45
N LYS A 675 21.50 -19.99 -13.48
CA LYS A 675 20.03 -20.02 -13.53
C LYS A 675 19.54 -20.41 -12.13
N ARG A 676 18.95 -19.47 -11.39
CA ARG A 676 18.82 -19.57 -9.93
C ARG A 676 20.19 -19.75 -9.27
N ASP A 677 20.47 -20.92 -8.70
CA ASP A 677 21.79 -21.28 -8.14
C ASP A 677 22.52 -22.36 -8.93
N GLU A 678 21.95 -22.81 -10.05
CA GLU A 678 22.54 -23.80 -10.94
C GLU A 678 23.48 -23.13 -11.95
N GLN A 679 24.73 -23.61 -12.02
CA GLN A 679 25.70 -23.11 -12.97
C GLN A 679 25.38 -23.64 -14.37
N LEU A 680 25.02 -22.73 -15.29
CA LEU A 680 24.77 -23.04 -16.71
C LEU A 680 26.06 -22.98 -17.54
N ALA A 681 26.93 -22.02 -17.28
CA ALA A 681 28.15 -21.80 -18.03
C ALA A 681 29.24 -21.22 -17.12
N GLU A 682 30.50 -21.50 -17.49
CA GLU A 682 31.68 -20.88 -16.87
C GLU A 682 32.67 -20.48 -17.95
N VAL A 683 33.19 -19.25 -17.86
CA VAL A 683 34.29 -18.76 -18.65
C VAL A 683 35.47 -18.53 -17.73
N LYS A 684 36.55 -19.29 -17.94
CA LYS A 684 37.79 -19.14 -17.16
C LYS A 684 38.61 -18.02 -17.77
N HIS A 685 38.88 -17.03 -16.96
CA HIS A 685 39.62 -15.83 -17.34
C HIS A 685 40.38 -15.27 -16.16
N ASP A 686 41.44 -14.53 -16.47
CA ASP A 686 42.27 -13.79 -15.51
C ASP A 686 42.76 -12.52 -16.22
N ILE A 687 41.97 -11.43 -16.07
CA ILE A 687 42.21 -10.17 -16.78
C ILE A 687 42.27 -9.00 -15.82
N LEU A 688 43.19 -8.09 -16.14
CA LEU A 688 43.32 -6.82 -15.45
C LEU A 688 42.78 -5.69 -16.36
N LEU A 689 41.74 -5.00 -15.94
CA LEU A 689 41.30 -3.75 -16.56
C LEU A 689 42.13 -2.60 -16.02
N THR A 690 42.80 -1.90 -16.90
CA THR A 690 43.73 -0.79 -16.65
C THR A 690 43.29 0.44 -17.41
N GLU A 691 43.99 1.56 -17.28
CA GLU A 691 43.76 2.74 -18.15
C GLU A 691 43.99 2.45 -19.64
N ASP A 692 44.91 1.52 -19.96
CA ASP A 692 45.21 1.12 -21.36
C ASP A 692 44.26 0.02 -21.87
N CYS A 693 43.59 -0.70 -20.99
CA CYS A 693 42.64 -1.78 -21.30
C CYS A 693 41.35 -1.62 -20.51
N GLU A 694 40.49 -0.75 -20.99
CA GLU A 694 39.27 -0.37 -20.25
C GLU A 694 38.10 -1.36 -20.36
N THR A 695 38.19 -2.36 -21.28
CA THR A 695 37.04 -3.24 -21.54
C THR A 695 37.43 -4.69 -21.69
N VAL A 696 36.57 -5.59 -21.19
CA VAL A 696 36.64 -7.03 -21.46
C VAL A 696 35.23 -7.57 -21.69
N SER A 697 35.11 -8.52 -22.62
CA SER A 697 33.84 -9.20 -22.92
C SER A 697 33.96 -10.70 -22.74
N TYR A 698 32.92 -11.30 -22.20
CA TYR A 698 32.75 -12.74 -22.05
C TYR A 698 31.51 -13.20 -22.81
N ARG A 699 31.64 -14.37 -23.52
CA ARG A 699 30.50 -14.95 -24.24
C ARG A 699 30.09 -16.26 -23.63
N PHE A 700 28.78 -16.50 -23.59
CA PHE A 700 28.18 -17.74 -23.15
C PHE A 700 26.90 -18.02 -23.91
N LYS A 701 26.51 -19.28 -23.94
CA LYS A 701 25.31 -19.74 -24.62
C LYS A 701 24.23 -20.09 -23.58
N VAL A 702 23.02 -19.66 -23.86
CA VAL A 702 21.81 -20.05 -23.11
C VAL A 702 20.99 -20.99 -23.99
N ASP A 703 20.90 -22.24 -23.63
CA ASP A 703 20.17 -23.26 -24.38
C ASP A 703 18.81 -23.62 -23.73
N GLU A 704 18.65 -23.35 -22.42
CA GLU A 704 17.47 -23.67 -21.64
C GLU A 704 16.88 -22.44 -21.00
N PHE A 705 16.38 -21.52 -21.83
CA PHE A 705 15.68 -20.34 -21.35
C PHE A 705 14.25 -20.70 -20.89
N GLU A 706 13.89 -20.20 -19.72
CA GLU A 706 12.54 -20.28 -19.17
C GLU A 706 12.14 -18.89 -18.68
N ALA A 707 11.04 -18.36 -19.22
CA ALA A 707 10.56 -17.03 -18.88
C ALA A 707 10.24 -16.92 -17.38
N GLY A 708 10.66 -15.82 -16.75
CA GLY A 708 10.45 -15.58 -15.31
C GLY A 708 11.48 -16.26 -14.39
N THR A 709 12.40 -17.08 -14.93
CA THR A 709 13.47 -17.66 -14.11
C THR A 709 14.58 -16.64 -13.87
N PRO A 710 15.08 -16.49 -12.63
CA PRO A 710 16.19 -15.59 -12.33
C PRO A 710 17.50 -16.07 -12.93
N PHE A 711 18.23 -15.15 -13.57
CA PHE A 711 19.59 -15.33 -14.07
C PHE A 711 20.55 -14.41 -13.34
N PHE A 712 21.73 -14.94 -12.99
CA PHE A 712 22.77 -14.20 -12.31
C PHE A 712 24.10 -14.37 -13.02
N ILE A 713 24.92 -13.33 -12.94
CA ILE A 713 26.34 -13.40 -13.30
C ILE A 713 27.12 -13.39 -11.98
N GLU A 714 27.99 -14.36 -11.79
CA GLU A 714 28.96 -14.43 -10.71
C GLU A 714 30.35 -14.31 -11.28
N VAL A 715 31.13 -13.36 -10.79
CA VAL A 715 32.51 -13.15 -11.25
C VAL A 715 33.43 -12.97 -10.05
N MET A 716 34.62 -13.54 -10.12
CA MET A 716 35.66 -13.25 -9.16
C MET A 716 36.25 -11.89 -9.48
N ALA A 717 36.23 -10.93 -8.53
CA ALA A 717 36.64 -9.57 -8.78
C ALA A 717 37.45 -8.99 -7.61
N ALA A 718 38.42 -8.10 -7.91
CA ALA A 718 39.18 -7.34 -6.93
C ALA A 718 39.71 -6.03 -7.52
N GLY A 719 39.82 -5.00 -6.66
CA GLY A 719 40.62 -3.83 -6.96
C GLY A 719 42.10 -4.12 -6.69
N ARG A 720 42.98 -3.87 -7.64
CA ARG A 720 44.41 -4.15 -7.49
C ARG A 720 45.18 -2.87 -7.12
N GLY A 721 45.86 -2.91 -5.99
CA GLY A 721 46.51 -1.74 -5.40
C GLY A 721 45.59 -0.91 -4.50
N GLY A 722 44.31 -1.26 -4.42
CA GLY A 722 43.27 -0.61 -3.63
C GLY A 722 41.88 -0.84 -4.21
N ASN A 723 40.87 -0.20 -3.66
CA ASN A 723 39.50 -0.34 -4.12
C ASN A 723 38.98 0.86 -4.93
N ASP A 724 39.80 1.87 -5.20
CA ASP A 724 39.41 3.04 -6.01
C ASP A 724 39.34 2.68 -7.50
N THR A 725 38.33 1.92 -7.86
CA THR A 725 38.02 1.52 -9.25
C THR A 725 36.52 1.54 -9.49
N TYR A 726 36.10 1.99 -10.66
CA TYR A 726 34.70 2.15 -11.05
C TYR A 726 34.48 1.59 -12.44
N GLY A 727 33.31 1.04 -12.69
CA GLY A 727 32.93 0.64 -14.01
C GLY A 727 31.51 0.13 -14.12
N LEU A 728 31.17 -0.30 -15.34
CA LEU A 728 29.82 -0.67 -15.76
C LEU A 728 29.85 -2.06 -16.40
N VAL A 729 28.74 -2.77 -16.24
CA VAL A 729 28.52 -4.09 -16.84
C VAL A 729 27.33 -4.03 -17.78
N PHE A 730 27.53 -4.51 -18.99
CA PHE A 730 26.50 -4.58 -20.03
C PHE A 730 26.31 -6.01 -20.52
N ILE A 731 25.13 -6.30 -21.06
CA ILE A 731 24.81 -7.56 -21.72
C ILE A 731 24.11 -7.30 -23.05
N LYS A 732 24.48 -8.05 -24.07
CA LYS A 732 23.74 -8.07 -25.34
C LYS A 732 23.61 -9.50 -25.87
N LYS A 733 22.48 -9.78 -26.54
CA LYS A 733 22.35 -10.98 -27.34
C LYS A 733 23.14 -10.81 -28.61
N VAL A 734 24.00 -11.78 -28.94
CA VAL A 734 24.90 -11.71 -30.12
C VAL A 734 24.27 -12.48 -31.27
N GLN A 735 23.64 -13.60 -30.99
CA GLN A 735 22.91 -14.45 -31.96
C GLN A 735 21.71 -15.15 -31.31
#